data_8c4663e8ca4ed6cbacf4c314c44a0520
#
_entry.id   8c4663e8ca4ed6cbacf4c314c44a0520
#
_cell.length_a   1.000
_cell.length_b   1.000
_cell.length_c   1.000
_cell.angle_alpha   90.00
_cell.angle_beta   90.00
_cell.angle_gamma   90.00
#
_symmetry.space_group_name_H-M   'P 1'
#
loop_
_entity.id
_entity.type
_entity.pdbx_description
1 polymer ?
#
loop_
_entity_poly.entity_id
_entity_poly.type
_entity_poly.pdbx_seq_one_letter_code
_entity_poly.pdbx_strand_id
1 'polypeptide(L)'
;MELKTAKLRYLTTETDGVLTETFQILCGGEWIDALRTEGFPTVAAPAPSAEGGSKDGWEALGDLNLSKEECAFELKKTEMHRRRGVETAQTYGIGPLGEVIREVRLDETENVAHVRVSFVPSRHDNIGSIEDKLFFAPKTRKHIDGMNGPLDFIWSQQIKREESNYVPHWCFKSPIVMFQQGSVFAAVVPDLSAADHVYLEEFPLGLDLGVPEEDYAWFSCGIISGGLDPHSEVHGEGHSYYPRFDKPIRCERKGCVVFSYDLLLSEEPVRQGFRRGVHYLWDRIGHQQLMQSIDNQRNPLDASLIDFEDWAELVWYDTCDRDYTAFPYEGRDCGLLTSRRVMDTIPGATEMDGWYQIWAQSLRTAYGWAMFGIRTGDREITERAKGVLNAVLASPRNGGAFPAILSLDRDGGVTWFNDDTWAGFRDEYHTVNMGWTGYWLLQWEDLCSELAPEIEQMCRELADFFVKQQNEDGCIPAWFTQELKAEREEFREFNAECSAAALFLAEYYRRHGGDAYLKSAEKTAAFLVEKVLPRNRWYDLEAFLSCSPKPFDFYDSFTAQYPQCNMAQVFAAHAFLVLYQAGGNEMWLKEGMRITDYTLLTQSVWNHPLIRKRATLGGYTTQNTDGEWCDHRQDYIAVTLMDYYRLTGCAEYMERAIAALRAGFAAYPYENFAHCGENGMNYISGINWGIGTAQVSAEQMLPVLGDLYVNLSYDQAFGVNAVTVLSFAHCQDALYLEAEAAEGMRRNLHVSVEGANEQSRYRVFVNGTGAGTFSGEELNRKGLDVVVERTGTRKQIILP
;
A
#
# COMPACT_ATOMS: atom_id res chain seq x y z
N MET A 1 -30.42 -16.35 22.97
CA MET A 1 -30.79 -16.29 21.50
C MET A 1 -29.60 -16.81 20.74
N GLU A 2 -29.80 -17.49 19.62
CA GLU A 2 -28.73 -18.11 18.84
C GLU A 2 -28.96 -17.92 17.34
N LEU A 3 -27.91 -17.47 16.62
CA LEU A 3 -27.78 -17.60 15.17
C LEU A 3 -26.63 -18.56 14.87
N LYS A 4 -26.73 -19.35 13.81
CA LYS A 4 -25.71 -20.35 13.50
C LYS A 4 -25.62 -20.62 12.00
N THR A 5 -24.39 -20.68 11.49
CA THR A 5 -24.02 -21.21 10.18
C THR A 5 -23.17 -22.48 10.34
N ALA A 6 -22.63 -23.01 9.28
CA ALA A 6 -21.71 -24.14 9.34
C ALA A 6 -20.42 -23.84 10.15
N LYS A 7 -19.95 -22.59 10.14
CA LYS A 7 -18.67 -22.20 10.74
C LYS A 7 -18.75 -21.07 11.77
N LEU A 8 -19.84 -20.30 11.78
CA LEU A 8 -20.05 -19.20 12.71
C LEU A 8 -21.25 -19.43 13.59
N ARG A 9 -21.17 -18.96 14.82
CA ARG A 9 -22.25 -19.01 15.80
C ARG A 9 -22.26 -17.70 16.59
N TYR A 10 -23.43 -17.14 16.75
CA TYR A 10 -23.66 -15.97 17.59
C TYR A 10 -24.64 -16.37 18.71
N LEU A 11 -24.27 -16.03 19.94
CA LEU A 11 -25.03 -16.33 21.14
C LEU A 11 -25.26 -15.06 21.96
N THR A 12 -26.45 -14.91 22.50
CA THR A 12 -26.73 -13.90 23.54
C THR A 12 -27.09 -14.62 24.86
N THR A 13 -26.48 -14.17 25.93
CA THR A 13 -26.76 -14.60 27.30
C THR A 13 -26.96 -13.37 28.18
N GLU A 14 -27.81 -13.53 29.20
CA GLU A 14 -28.04 -12.52 30.22
C GLU A 14 -27.71 -13.13 31.59
N THR A 15 -26.82 -12.47 32.31
CA THR A 15 -26.44 -12.88 33.66
C THR A 15 -26.44 -11.65 34.56
N ASP A 16 -27.24 -11.69 35.61
CA ASP A 16 -27.39 -10.60 36.58
C ASP A 16 -27.77 -9.23 35.94
N GLY A 17 -28.57 -9.28 34.87
CA GLY A 17 -28.98 -8.08 34.12
C GLY A 17 -27.96 -7.56 33.11
N VAL A 18 -26.80 -8.19 32.99
CA VAL A 18 -25.76 -7.85 32.01
C VAL A 18 -25.93 -8.72 30.77
N LEU A 19 -26.10 -8.10 29.62
CA LEU A 19 -26.10 -8.77 28.33
C LEU A 19 -24.66 -9.10 27.94
N THR A 20 -24.41 -10.34 27.56
CA THR A 20 -23.19 -10.77 26.91
C THR A 20 -23.54 -11.38 25.56
N GLU A 21 -22.89 -10.90 24.51
CA GLU A 21 -22.99 -11.45 23.16
C GLU A 21 -21.65 -12.09 22.81
N THR A 22 -21.70 -13.31 22.30
CA THR A 22 -20.51 -14.10 21.97
C THR A 22 -20.55 -14.52 20.53
N PHE A 23 -19.48 -14.27 19.81
CA PHE A 23 -19.24 -14.74 18.46
C PHE A 23 -18.25 -15.89 18.51
N GLN A 24 -18.67 -17.06 18.07
CA GLN A 24 -17.89 -18.29 18.07
C GLN A 24 -17.54 -18.72 16.64
N ILE A 25 -16.39 -19.35 16.49
CA ILE A 25 -15.97 -20.05 15.27
C ILE A 25 -15.87 -21.54 15.52
N LEU A 26 -16.09 -22.33 14.48
CA LEU A 26 -15.81 -23.78 14.52
C LEU A 26 -14.33 -23.97 14.14
N CYS A 27 -13.52 -24.41 15.11
CA CYS A 27 -12.09 -24.57 14.98
C CYS A 27 -11.71 -26.00 15.43
N GLY A 28 -11.08 -26.79 14.56
CA GLY A 28 -10.72 -28.17 14.89
C GLY A 28 -11.92 -29.09 15.28
N GLY A 29 -13.14 -28.71 14.89
CA GLY A 29 -14.37 -29.43 15.26
C GLY A 29 -15.03 -28.97 16.56
N GLU A 30 -14.47 -28.00 17.25
CA GLU A 30 -15.02 -27.41 18.48
C GLU A 30 -15.43 -25.94 18.27
N TRP A 31 -16.48 -25.49 19.00
CA TRP A 31 -16.89 -24.09 19.01
C TRP A 31 -16.02 -23.31 19.99
N ILE A 32 -15.27 -22.32 19.48
CA ILE A 32 -14.37 -21.46 20.25
C ILE A 32 -14.88 -20.04 20.24
N ASP A 33 -14.90 -19.41 21.42
CA ASP A 33 -15.20 -17.98 21.54
C ASP A 33 -14.10 -17.16 20.87
N ALA A 34 -14.46 -16.42 19.83
CA ALA A 34 -13.55 -15.53 19.10
C ALA A 34 -13.67 -14.08 19.61
N LEU A 35 -14.89 -13.56 19.67
CA LEU A 35 -15.19 -12.22 20.17
C LEU A 35 -16.36 -12.25 21.13
N ARG A 36 -16.38 -11.31 22.06
CA ARG A 36 -17.52 -11.07 22.94
C ARG A 36 -17.73 -9.59 23.17
N THR A 37 -18.96 -9.21 23.48
CA THR A 37 -19.29 -7.88 23.99
C THR A 37 -19.64 -7.96 25.47
N GLU A 38 -19.48 -6.87 26.20
CA GLU A 38 -19.95 -6.70 27.58
C GLU A 38 -20.96 -5.55 27.61
N GLY A 39 -22.24 -5.87 27.46
CA GLY A 39 -23.31 -4.87 27.38
C GLY A 39 -23.54 -4.32 25.99
N PHE A 40 -24.02 -3.10 25.96
CA PHE A 40 -24.39 -2.36 24.74
C PHE A 40 -23.26 -1.45 24.26
N PRO A 41 -23.33 -0.93 23.01
CA PRO A 41 -22.51 0.19 22.59
C PRO A 41 -22.58 1.34 23.59
N THR A 42 -21.45 1.94 23.87
CA THR A 42 -21.34 3.08 24.79
C THR A 42 -21.64 4.39 24.07
N VAL A 43 -22.33 5.29 24.73
CA VAL A 43 -22.54 6.66 24.26
C VAL A 43 -21.86 7.59 25.23
N ALA A 44 -20.86 8.33 24.78
CA ALA A 44 -20.12 9.27 25.61
C ALA A 44 -20.64 10.70 25.49
N ALA A 45 -20.53 11.48 26.55
CA ALA A 45 -20.76 12.93 26.50
C ALA A 45 -19.69 13.63 25.64
N PRO A 46 -19.96 14.81 25.07
CA PRO A 46 -18.94 15.58 24.37
C PRO A 46 -17.78 15.91 25.31
N ALA A 47 -16.56 15.85 24.79
CA ALA A 47 -15.40 16.36 25.52
C ALA A 47 -15.62 17.87 25.84
N PRO A 48 -15.20 18.36 27.00
CA PRO A 48 -15.16 19.78 27.23
C PRO A 48 -14.30 20.44 26.17
N SER A 49 -14.82 21.48 25.49
CA SER A 49 -14.04 22.26 24.55
C SER A 49 -12.79 22.76 25.27
N ALA A 50 -11.61 22.43 24.73
CA ALA A 50 -10.39 23.03 25.25
C ALA A 50 -10.48 24.54 24.98
N GLU A 51 -10.77 25.33 26.00
CA GLU A 51 -10.62 26.76 25.93
C GLU A 51 -9.12 27.09 25.81
N GLY A 52 -8.70 27.46 24.64
CA GLY A 52 -7.37 28.02 24.47
C GLY A 52 -6.62 27.54 23.27
N GLY A 53 -6.53 28.43 22.38
CA GLY A 53 -5.58 28.66 21.33
C GLY A 53 -4.73 27.48 20.79
N SER A 54 -4.61 27.46 19.50
CA SER A 54 -3.68 26.56 18.81
C SER A 54 -2.35 26.49 19.56
N LYS A 55 -2.11 25.39 20.24
CA LYS A 55 -0.74 25.00 20.60
C LYS A 55 -0.10 24.45 19.34
N ASP A 56 0.93 25.09 18.88
CA ASP A 56 1.70 24.61 17.76
C ASP A 56 2.40 23.29 18.13
N GLY A 57 2.30 22.32 17.24
CA GLY A 57 3.05 21.08 17.32
C GLY A 57 2.44 19.96 18.17
N TRP A 58 3.27 18.99 18.51
CA TRP A 58 2.93 17.77 19.25
C TRP A 58 2.21 18.00 20.61
N GLU A 59 2.42 19.14 21.23
CA GLU A 59 1.74 19.49 22.47
C GLU A 59 0.23 19.68 22.29
N ALA A 60 -0.20 20.05 21.09
CA ALA A 60 -1.62 20.17 20.77
C ALA A 60 -2.33 18.80 20.72
N LEU A 61 -1.61 17.73 20.49
CA LEU A 61 -2.14 16.36 20.44
C LEU A 61 -2.22 15.71 21.83
N GLY A 62 -1.57 16.28 22.85
CA GLY A 62 -1.47 15.67 24.18
C GLY A 62 -2.70 15.84 25.09
N ASP A 63 -3.57 16.80 24.83
CA ASP A 63 -4.68 17.15 25.76
C ASP A 63 -6.03 16.57 25.30
N LEU A 64 -6.03 15.47 24.55
CA LEU A 64 -7.20 14.93 23.92
C LEU A 64 -7.92 13.91 24.80
N ASN A 65 -8.40 14.35 25.93
CA ASN A 65 -9.32 13.55 26.73
C ASN A 65 -10.72 13.59 26.13
N LEU A 66 -11.12 12.50 25.46
CA LEU A 66 -12.53 12.23 25.25
C LEU A 66 -13.21 12.17 26.61
N SER A 67 -14.38 12.76 26.74
CA SER A 67 -15.12 12.67 27.97
C SER A 67 -15.32 11.21 28.33
N LYS A 68 -14.97 10.84 29.55
CA LYS A 68 -15.17 9.48 30.08
C LYS A 68 -16.56 9.28 30.71
N GLU A 69 -17.45 10.26 30.64
CA GLU A 69 -18.83 10.07 31.09
C GLU A 69 -19.61 9.26 30.07
N GLU A 70 -19.55 7.97 30.22
CA GLU A 70 -20.27 7.00 29.40
C GLU A 70 -21.69 6.78 29.95
N CYS A 71 -22.65 6.73 29.04
CA CYS A 71 -24.01 6.36 29.36
C CYS A 71 -24.22 4.87 29.26
N ALA A 72 -24.56 4.23 30.34
CA ALA A 72 -24.91 2.82 30.39
C ALA A 72 -26.33 2.57 29.84
N PHE A 73 -26.49 1.45 29.18
CA PHE A 73 -27.77 0.96 28.66
C PHE A 73 -28.14 -0.35 29.35
N GLU A 74 -29.40 -0.48 29.77
CA GLU A 74 -29.95 -1.71 30.28
C GLU A 74 -30.67 -2.50 29.20
N LEU A 75 -30.60 -3.83 29.26
CA LEU A 75 -31.31 -4.69 28.33
C LEU A 75 -32.82 -4.53 28.44
N LYS A 76 -33.48 -4.14 27.36
CA LYS A 76 -34.93 -4.03 27.26
C LYS A 76 -35.56 -5.32 26.73
N LYS A 77 -35.01 -5.87 25.65
CA LYS A 77 -35.47 -7.09 24.99
C LYS A 77 -34.45 -7.60 23.99
N THR A 78 -34.62 -8.88 23.65
CA THR A 78 -33.95 -9.53 22.52
C THR A 78 -35.01 -10.11 21.57
N GLU A 79 -34.83 -9.99 20.26
CA GLU A 79 -35.77 -10.49 19.25
C GLU A 79 -35.03 -11.17 18.10
N MET A 80 -35.70 -12.18 17.52
CA MET A 80 -35.22 -12.84 16.30
C MET A 80 -36.18 -12.47 15.19
N HIS A 81 -35.65 -11.93 14.12
CA HIS A 81 -36.41 -11.59 12.91
C HIS A 81 -36.01 -12.49 11.75
N ARG A 82 -36.98 -12.90 10.95
CA ARG A 82 -36.74 -13.62 9.72
C ARG A 82 -37.41 -12.91 8.55
N ARG A 83 -36.57 -12.41 7.62
CA ARG A 83 -37.07 -11.71 6.43
C ARG A 83 -36.42 -12.30 5.17
N ARG A 84 -37.25 -12.75 4.21
CA ARG A 84 -36.76 -13.35 2.95
C ARG A 84 -35.77 -14.50 3.14
N GLY A 85 -35.97 -15.30 4.18
CA GLY A 85 -35.08 -16.42 4.50
C GLY A 85 -33.82 -16.06 5.32
N VAL A 86 -33.52 -14.78 5.51
CA VAL A 86 -32.40 -14.31 6.32
C VAL A 86 -32.85 -14.11 7.77
N GLU A 87 -32.12 -14.69 8.70
CA GLU A 87 -32.33 -14.52 10.14
C GLU A 87 -31.41 -13.41 10.67
N THR A 88 -32.00 -12.55 11.51
CA THR A 88 -31.32 -11.40 12.15
C THR A 88 -31.67 -11.41 13.63
N ALA A 89 -30.66 -11.35 14.47
CA ALA A 89 -30.80 -11.16 15.89
C ALA A 89 -30.76 -9.67 16.22
N GLN A 90 -31.68 -9.19 17.08
CA GLN A 90 -31.70 -7.82 17.56
C GLN A 90 -31.71 -7.77 19.07
N THR A 91 -30.84 -6.93 19.62
CA THR A 91 -30.78 -6.61 21.05
C THR A 91 -31.10 -5.13 21.26
N TYR A 92 -31.96 -4.83 22.21
CA TYR A 92 -32.45 -3.48 22.48
C TYR A 92 -32.04 -3.06 23.88
N GLY A 93 -31.25 -2.00 23.94
CA GLY A 93 -30.85 -1.33 25.19
C GLY A 93 -31.57 0.00 25.38
N ILE A 94 -31.92 0.33 26.62
CA ILE A 94 -32.50 1.58 27.00
C ILE A 94 -31.63 2.28 28.01
N GLY A 95 -31.38 3.56 27.81
CA GLY A 95 -30.57 4.40 28.71
C GLY A 95 -31.12 5.82 28.81
N PRO A 96 -30.51 6.68 29.65
CA PRO A 96 -30.95 8.05 29.87
C PRO A 96 -30.98 8.93 28.60
N LEU A 97 -30.11 8.66 27.65
CA LEU A 97 -29.99 9.41 26.40
C LEU A 97 -30.90 8.91 25.29
N GLY A 98 -31.35 7.65 25.35
CA GLY A 98 -32.17 7.09 24.30
C GLY A 98 -32.18 5.56 24.29
N GLU A 99 -32.38 4.99 23.10
CA GLU A 99 -32.44 3.56 22.86
C GLU A 99 -31.29 3.17 21.88
N VAL A 100 -30.60 2.09 22.20
CA VAL A 100 -29.58 1.50 21.32
C VAL A 100 -30.09 0.16 20.81
N ILE A 101 -29.91 -0.11 19.53
CA ILE A 101 -30.28 -1.36 18.88
C ILE A 101 -29.05 -1.91 18.20
N ARG A 102 -28.66 -3.13 18.53
CA ARG A 102 -27.65 -3.89 17.81
C ARG A 102 -28.32 -5.02 17.04
N GLU A 103 -28.09 -5.05 15.74
CA GLU A 103 -28.57 -6.08 14.83
C GLU A 103 -27.39 -6.93 14.38
N VAL A 104 -27.51 -8.25 14.41
CA VAL A 104 -26.51 -9.19 13.97
C VAL A 104 -27.09 -10.15 12.94
N ARG A 105 -26.39 -10.31 11.82
CA ARG A 105 -26.68 -11.28 10.76
C ARG A 105 -25.41 -12.06 10.45
N LEU A 106 -25.54 -13.37 10.27
CA LEU A 106 -24.43 -14.20 9.83
C LEU A 106 -24.54 -14.49 8.33
N ASP A 107 -23.42 -14.34 7.63
CA ASP A 107 -23.27 -14.78 6.24
C ASP A 107 -22.53 -16.12 6.21
N GLU A 108 -23.17 -17.13 5.63
CA GLU A 108 -22.60 -18.48 5.56
C GLU A 108 -21.55 -18.61 4.47
N THR A 109 -21.70 -17.86 3.38
CA THR A 109 -20.83 -17.96 2.22
C THR A 109 -19.46 -17.36 2.52
N GLU A 110 -19.47 -16.20 3.16
CA GLU A 110 -18.25 -15.44 3.44
C GLU A 110 -17.68 -15.70 4.85
N ASN A 111 -18.41 -16.40 5.71
CA ASN A 111 -18.10 -16.55 7.14
C ASN A 111 -17.89 -15.19 7.83
N VAL A 112 -18.84 -14.30 7.64
CA VAL A 112 -18.82 -12.93 8.17
C VAL A 112 -20.05 -12.72 9.04
N ALA A 113 -19.87 -12.01 10.16
CA ALA A 113 -20.99 -11.49 10.91
C ALA A 113 -21.16 -10.00 10.62
N HIS A 114 -22.28 -9.63 10.02
CA HIS A 114 -22.64 -8.23 9.79
C HIS A 114 -23.31 -7.67 11.04
N VAL A 115 -22.77 -6.59 11.55
CA VAL A 115 -23.29 -5.89 12.74
C VAL A 115 -23.73 -4.49 12.35
N ARG A 116 -24.92 -4.12 12.76
CA ARG A 116 -25.47 -2.78 12.62
C ARG A 116 -25.87 -2.23 13.98
N VAL A 117 -25.40 -1.04 14.29
CA VAL A 117 -25.74 -0.31 15.51
C VAL A 117 -26.57 0.90 15.15
N SER A 118 -27.68 1.10 15.87
CA SER A 118 -28.55 2.25 15.73
C SER A 118 -28.81 2.87 17.09
N PHE A 119 -28.57 4.17 17.23
CA PHE A 119 -28.90 4.95 18.41
C PHE A 119 -30.05 5.89 18.09
N VAL A 120 -31.13 5.80 18.88
CA VAL A 120 -32.32 6.62 18.76
C VAL A 120 -32.41 7.53 19.99
N PRO A 121 -32.04 8.80 19.88
CA PRO A 121 -32.04 9.73 21.01
C PRO A 121 -33.46 10.02 21.52
N SER A 122 -33.63 10.06 22.83
CA SER A 122 -34.93 10.40 23.48
C SER A 122 -35.25 11.90 23.44
N ARG A 123 -34.22 12.74 23.27
CA ARG A 123 -34.30 14.21 23.24
C ARG A 123 -33.27 14.77 22.27
N HIS A 124 -33.38 16.07 21.97
CA HIS A 124 -32.28 16.78 21.32
C HIS A 124 -31.09 16.86 22.28
N ASP A 125 -29.94 16.36 21.85
CA ASP A 125 -28.74 16.37 22.67
C ASP A 125 -27.49 16.43 21.79
N ASN A 126 -26.34 16.62 22.40
CA ASN A 126 -25.04 16.48 21.77
C ASN A 126 -24.31 15.31 22.44
N ILE A 127 -23.75 14.42 21.67
CA ILE A 127 -22.89 13.32 22.14
C ILE A 127 -21.48 13.46 21.60
N GLY A 128 -20.52 12.91 22.29
CA GLY A 128 -19.14 12.90 21.89
C GLY A 128 -18.82 11.70 21.01
N SER A 129 -19.35 10.55 21.34
CA SER A 129 -19.15 9.32 20.56
C SER A 129 -20.28 8.34 20.78
N ILE A 130 -20.42 7.42 19.84
CA ILE A 130 -21.13 6.16 20.03
C ILE A 130 -20.24 5.02 19.50
N GLU A 131 -19.85 4.12 20.37
CA GLU A 131 -18.87 3.08 20.08
C GLU A 131 -19.34 1.71 20.51
N ASP A 132 -19.11 0.73 19.64
CA ASP A 132 -19.30 -0.68 19.95
C ASP A 132 -17.95 -1.34 20.20
N LYS A 133 -17.77 -1.86 21.42
CA LYS A 133 -16.53 -2.48 21.88
C LYS A 133 -16.65 -3.99 21.91
N LEU A 134 -15.71 -4.66 21.29
CA LEU A 134 -15.64 -6.12 21.18
C LEU A 134 -14.33 -6.62 21.78
N PHE A 135 -14.42 -7.52 22.72
CA PHE A 135 -13.26 -8.11 23.36
C PHE A 135 -12.86 -9.39 22.65
N PHE A 136 -11.57 -9.55 22.40
CA PHE A 136 -11.02 -10.79 21.87
C PHE A 136 -11.11 -11.87 22.94
N ALA A 137 -11.94 -12.87 22.74
CA ALA A 137 -12.36 -13.79 23.78
C ALA A 137 -11.28 -14.76 24.27
N PRO A 138 -10.33 -15.25 23.44
CA PRO A 138 -9.16 -15.91 23.97
C PRO A 138 -8.43 -14.97 24.94
N LYS A 139 -8.14 -15.43 26.16
CA LYS A 139 -7.48 -14.61 27.19
C LYS A 139 -6.13 -14.16 26.69
N THR A 140 -6.03 -12.90 26.32
CA THR A 140 -4.78 -12.33 25.88
C THR A 140 -4.15 -11.57 27.04
N ARG A 141 -2.94 -11.96 27.40
CA ARG A 141 -2.08 -11.13 28.23
C ARG A 141 -0.99 -10.59 27.32
N LYS A 142 -0.77 -9.31 27.38
CA LYS A 142 0.29 -8.69 26.65
C LYS A 142 1.65 -9.21 27.07
N HIS A 143 2.44 -9.66 26.11
CA HIS A 143 3.86 -9.87 26.27
C HIS A 143 4.62 -8.85 25.44
N ILE A 144 5.50 -8.10 26.08
CA ILE A 144 6.26 -7.02 25.44
C ILE A 144 7.23 -7.57 24.37
N ASP A 145 7.74 -8.78 24.58
CA ASP A 145 8.63 -9.44 23.63
C ASP A 145 7.93 -9.99 22.38
N GLY A 146 6.60 -9.95 22.34
CA GLY A 146 5.76 -10.30 21.19
C GLY A 146 5.89 -11.71 20.64
N MET A 147 6.96 -12.43 21.00
CA MET A 147 7.24 -13.76 20.46
C MET A 147 6.50 -14.88 21.18
N ASN A 148 6.33 -14.71 22.48
CA ASN A 148 5.68 -15.69 23.36
C ASN A 148 4.37 -15.16 23.93
N GLY A 149 3.88 -14.05 23.39
CA GLY A 149 2.61 -13.46 23.80
C GLY A 149 1.42 -14.27 23.34
N PRO A 150 0.24 -14.07 23.96
CA PRO A 150 -0.97 -14.74 23.55
C PRO A 150 -1.45 -14.33 22.15
N LEU A 151 -1.08 -13.13 21.65
CA LEU A 151 -1.39 -12.67 20.31
C LEU A 151 -0.21 -12.93 19.37
N ASP A 152 -0.48 -13.69 18.31
CA ASP A 152 0.49 -14.00 17.27
C ASP A 152 0.57 -12.95 16.20
N PHE A 153 -0.50 -12.17 16.01
CA PHE A 153 -0.57 -11.12 15.01
C PHE A 153 -1.52 -10.01 15.47
N ILE A 154 -1.10 -8.77 15.24
CA ILE A 154 -1.85 -7.55 15.51
C ILE A 154 -1.66 -6.61 14.33
N TRP A 155 -2.74 -5.95 13.93
CA TRP A 155 -2.68 -4.89 12.94
C TRP A 155 -3.61 -3.72 13.28
N SER A 156 -3.03 -2.53 13.27
CA SER A 156 -3.71 -1.24 13.15
C SER A 156 -2.94 -0.38 12.15
N GLN A 157 -3.62 0.45 11.38
CA GLN A 157 -3.01 1.32 10.37
C GLN A 157 -1.96 2.25 10.98
N GLN A 158 -2.20 2.74 12.19
CA GLN A 158 -1.37 3.72 12.88
C GLN A 158 -0.99 3.23 14.28
N ILE A 159 0.23 3.52 14.72
CA ILE A 159 0.58 3.46 16.13
C ILE A 159 0.01 4.68 16.85
N LYS A 160 -0.18 4.55 18.15
CA LYS A 160 -0.81 5.58 18.97
C LYS A 160 0.20 6.27 19.88
N ARG A 161 0.02 7.55 20.06
CA ARG A 161 0.78 8.29 21.07
C ARG A 161 0.19 8.09 22.47
N GLU A 162 -1.13 8.05 22.57
CA GLU A 162 -1.89 7.93 23.80
C GLU A 162 -3.07 6.98 23.61
N GLU A 163 -3.52 6.33 24.68
CA GLU A 163 -4.64 5.40 24.64
C GLU A 163 -5.93 6.04 24.14
N SER A 164 -6.11 7.35 24.44
CA SER A 164 -7.29 8.12 24.02
C SER A 164 -7.26 8.60 22.57
N ASN A 165 -6.18 8.36 21.84
CA ASN A 165 -6.08 8.75 20.44
C ASN A 165 -6.82 7.77 19.55
N TYR A 166 -7.91 8.23 18.95
CA TYR A 166 -8.64 7.47 17.95
C TYR A 166 -8.08 7.74 16.56
N VAL A 167 -8.02 6.71 15.74
CA VAL A 167 -7.70 6.84 14.33
C VAL A 167 -9.00 6.85 13.54
N PRO A 168 -9.39 7.97 12.94
CA PRO A 168 -10.61 8.05 12.14
C PRO A 168 -10.43 7.29 10.83
N HIS A 169 -11.53 6.80 10.26
CA HIS A 169 -11.51 6.05 9.01
C HIS A 169 -10.79 6.78 7.87
N TRP A 170 -10.76 8.10 7.89
CA TRP A 170 -10.03 8.92 6.92
C TRP A 170 -8.53 8.62 6.85
N CYS A 171 -7.93 8.12 7.93
CA CYS A 171 -6.51 7.78 7.96
C CYS A 171 -6.23 6.37 7.44
N PHE A 172 -7.26 5.54 7.25
CA PHE A 172 -7.08 4.17 6.82
C PHE A 172 -7.02 4.05 5.29
N LYS A 173 -5.97 3.48 4.78
CA LYS A 173 -5.84 3.01 3.40
C LYS A 173 -6.59 1.69 3.24
N SER A 174 -6.38 0.80 4.19
CA SER A 174 -7.12 -0.46 4.37
C SER A 174 -7.88 -0.38 5.69
N PRO A 175 -9.19 -0.05 5.68
CA PRO A 175 -9.96 0.17 6.90
C PRO A 175 -10.29 -1.15 7.61
N ILE A 176 -9.32 -1.67 8.36
CA ILE A 176 -9.41 -2.92 9.11
C ILE A 176 -8.52 -2.87 10.36
N VAL A 177 -8.96 -3.51 11.44
CA VAL A 177 -8.14 -3.85 12.60
C VAL A 177 -8.22 -5.34 12.85
N MET A 178 -7.12 -5.96 13.26
CA MET A 178 -7.01 -7.42 13.29
C MET A 178 -6.27 -7.95 14.50
N PHE A 179 -6.74 -9.11 15.00
CA PHE A 179 -6.02 -9.97 15.96
C PHE A 179 -5.98 -11.40 15.46
N GLN A 180 -4.90 -12.11 15.81
CA GLN A 180 -4.83 -13.55 15.70
C GLN A 180 -4.12 -14.16 16.91
N GLN A 181 -4.65 -15.26 17.43
CA GLN A 181 -4.02 -16.12 18.44
C GLN A 181 -4.17 -17.58 18.02
N GLY A 182 -3.06 -18.27 17.83
CA GLY A 182 -3.08 -19.61 17.25
C GLY A 182 -3.78 -19.60 15.90
N SER A 183 -4.78 -20.44 15.74
CA SER A 183 -5.61 -20.47 14.54
C SER A 183 -6.84 -19.55 14.59
N VAL A 184 -7.13 -18.90 15.70
CA VAL A 184 -8.29 -18.01 15.84
C VAL A 184 -7.95 -16.64 15.29
N PHE A 185 -8.58 -16.26 14.18
CA PHE A 185 -8.46 -14.94 13.56
C PHE A 185 -9.76 -14.15 13.74
N ALA A 186 -9.60 -12.88 14.08
CA ALA A 186 -10.70 -11.93 14.17
C ALA A 186 -10.28 -10.57 13.60
N ALA A 187 -11.19 -9.95 12.84
CA ALA A 187 -11.00 -8.59 12.32
C ALA A 187 -12.32 -7.82 12.29
N VAL A 188 -12.20 -6.49 12.36
CA VAL A 188 -13.32 -5.56 12.20
C VAL A 188 -13.06 -4.71 10.97
N VAL A 189 -14.05 -4.68 10.07
CA VAL A 189 -14.08 -3.88 8.86
C VAL A 189 -15.31 -2.97 8.90
N PRO A 190 -15.15 -1.63 8.91
CA PRO A 190 -16.30 -0.74 8.91
C PRO A 190 -17.03 -0.80 7.56
N ASP A 191 -18.36 -0.75 7.60
CA ASP A 191 -19.18 -0.58 6.40
C ASP A 191 -19.30 0.89 6.04
N LEU A 192 -18.42 1.37 5.18
CA LEU A 192 -18.39 2.76 4.74
C LEU A 192 -19.61 3.16 3.90
N SER A 193 -20.39 2.20 3.39
CA SER A 193 -21.60 2.48 2.61
C SER A 193 -22.85 2.72 3.47
N ALA A 194 -22.82 2.32 4.73
CA ALA A 194 -23.97 2.36 5.62
C ALA A 194 -24.24 3.75 6.22
N ALA A 195 -23.26 4.65 6.15
CA ALA A 195 -23.41 6.01 6.64
C ALA A 195 -23.55 6.99 5.46
N ASP A 196 -24.39 8.03 5.65
CA ASP A 196 -24.47 9.12 4.70
C ASP A 196 -23.10 9.79 4.56
N HIS A 197 -22.62 9.96 3.33
CA HIS A 197 -21.33 10.60 3.06
C HIS A 197 -21.21 11.99 3.73
N VAL A 198 -22.25 12.80 3.72
CA VAL A 198 -22.27 14.10 4.38
C VAL A 198 -22.06 13.95 5.88
N TYR A 199 -22.62 12.91 6.47
CA TYR A 199 -22.51 12.63 7.88
C TYR A 199 -21.09 12.17 8.26
N LEU A 200 -20.48 11.30 7.46
CA LEU A 200 -19.11 10.85 7.68
C LEU A 200 -18.05 11.92 7.42
N GLU A 201 -18.33 12.87 6.55
CA GLU A 201 -17.46 14.06 6.37
C GLU A 201 -17.47 14.95 7.62
N GLU A 202 -18.57 15.00 8.32
CA GLU A 202 -18.71 15.80 9.52
C GLU A 202 -18.30 15.03 10.80
N PHE A 203 -18.56 13.73 10.84
CA PHE A 203 -18.30 12.87 12.00
C PHE A 203 -17.56 11.60 11.58
N PRO A 204 -16.28 11.49 11.92
CA PRO A 204 -15.49 10.33 11.51
C PRO A 204 -15.98 9.04 12.15
N LEU A 205 -15.90 7.98 11.39
CA LEU A 205 -16.00 6.63 11.91
C LEU A 205 -14.67 6.25 12.56
N GLY A 206 -14.67 5.98 13.85
CA GLY A 206 -13.52 5.47 14.57
C GLY A 206 -13.37 3.97 14.35
N LEU A 207 -12.15 3.53 14.10
CA LEU A 207 -11.80 2.11 14.04
C LEU A 207 -10.53 1.91 14.83
N ASP A 208 -10.61 1.19 15.92
CA ASP A 208 -9.56 1.16 16.90
C ASP A 208 -9.34 -0.23 17.52
N LEU A 209 -8.20 -0.39 18.16
CA LEU A 209 -7.85 -1.55 18.96
C LEU A 209 -7.03 -1.16 20.19
N GLY A 210 -7.04 -2.03 21.19
CA GLY A 210 -6.18 -1.92 22.36
C GLY A 210 -5.75 -3.28 22.87
N VAL A 211 -4.54 -3.30 23.42
CA VAL A 211 -3.93 -4.51 23.99
C VAL A 211 -3.45 -4.23 25.42
N PRO A 212 -4.37 -4.10 26.39
CA PRO A 212 -4.00 -3.80 27.77
C PRO A 212 -3.21 -4.93 28.42
N GLU A 213 -2.37 -4.59 29.41
CA GLU A 213 -1.45 -5.57 30.04
C GLU A 213 -2.15 -6.67 30.84
N GLU A 214 -3.23 -6.33 31.51
CA GLU A 214 -3.88 -7.23 32.43
C GLU A 214 -5.31 -7.63 32.03
N ASP A 215 -5.78 -7.17 30.86
CA ASP A 215 -7.14 -7.36 30.38
C ASP A 215 -7.18 -7.98 28.99
N TYR A 216 -8.38 -8.19 28.47
CA TYR A 216 -8.56 -8.67 27.10
C TYR A 216 -8.20 -7.62 26.07
N ALA A 217 -7.57 -8.04 24.97
CA ALA A 217 -7.47 -7.21 23.80
C ALA A 217 -8.87 -6.90 23.25
N TRP A 218 -9.03 -5.73 22.65
CA TRP A 218 -10.33 -5.28 22.20
C TRP A 218 -10.25 -4.52 20.86
N PHE A 219 -11.35 -4.58 20.15
CA PHE A 219 -11.67 -3.68 19.04
C PHE A 219 -12.73 -2.69 19.44
N SER A 220 -12.73 -1.50 18.82
CA SER A 220 -13.90 -0.62 18.81
C SER A 220 -14.19 -0.12 17.40
N CYS A 221 -15.48 0.06 17.13
CA CYS A 221 -15.97 0.67 15.92
C CYS A 221 -17.15 1.56 16.27
N GLY A 222 -17.19 2.77 15.72
CA GLY A 222 -18.27 3.70 16.04
C GLY A 222 -18.10 5.06 15.43
N ILE A 223 -19.01 5.98 15.74
CA ILE A 223 -18.94 7.38 15.30
C ILE A 223 -18.38 8.19 16.46
N ILE A 224 -17.36 8.97 16.16
CA ILE A 224 -16.62 9.77 17.13
C ILE A 224 -16.63 11.24 16.78
N SER A 225 -16.62 12.10 17.80
CA SER A 225 -16.51 13.56 17.63
C SER A 225 -15.07 14.05 17.66
N GLY A 226 -14.16 13.20 18.00
CA GLY A 226 -12.74 13.51 18.08
C GLY A 226 -11.91 12.53 17.24
N GLY A 227 -10.72 12.93 16.88
CA GLY A 227 -9.80 12.13 16.07
C GLY A 227 -8.79 13.02 15.41
N LEU A 228 -8.00 12.44 14.50
CA LEU A 228 -7.08 13.21 13.70
C LEU A 228 -7.84 13.85 12.54
N ASP A 229 -7.68 15.15 12.34
CA ASP A 229 -8.30 15.88 11.24
C ASP A 229 -7.38 15.88 10.01
N PRO A 230 -7.80 15.30 8.87
CA PRO A 230 -7.00 15.28 7.66
C PRO A 230 -6.89 16.64 6.95
N HIS A 231 -7.61 17.67 7.44
CA HIS A 231 -7.57 19.00 6.85
C HIS A 231 -6.46 19.90 7.41
N SER A 232 -5.82 19.49 8.48
CA SER A 232 -4.81 20.33 9.12
C SER A 232 -3.47 19.61 9.11
N GLU A 233 -2.47 20.34 8.69
CA GLU A 233 -1.08 19.92 8.70
C GLU A 233 -0.43 20.43 9.97
N VAL A 234 0.09 19.52 10.78
CA VAL A 234 0.93 19.88 11.92
C VAL A 234 2.37 19.59 11.54
N HIS A 235 3.12 20.63 11.23
CA HIS A 235 4.56 20.54 11.06
C HIS A 235 5.22 20.32 12.42
N GLY A 236 5.52 19.08 12.73
CA GLY A 236 6.33 18.67 13.86
C GLY A 236 7.56 17.95 13.37
N GLU A 237 8.24 17.25 14.24
CA GLU A 237 9.33 16.35 13.88
C GLU A 237 8.84 15.20 12.99
N GLY A 238 8.62 15.45 11.69
CA GLY A 238 8.10 14.48 10.74
C GLY A 238 6.77 14.91 10.11
N HIS A 239 6.41 14.24 9.04
CA HIS A 239 5.23 14.58 8.26
C HIS A 239 3.95 14.24 9.02
N SER A 240 3.04 15.15 9.04
CA SER A 240 1.63 14.91 8.97
C SER A 240 0.92 14.26 10.13
N TYR A 241 0.82 15.02 11.17
CA TYR A 241 -0.16 14.73 12.20
C TYR A 241 -1.34 15.66 12.05
N TYR A 242 -2.51 15.06 12.02
CA TYR A 242 -3.75 15.79 11.93
C TYR A 242 -4.15 16.31 13.32
N PRO A 243 -4.38 17.59 13.51
CA PRO A 243 -4.96 18.07 14.74
C PRO A 243 -6.35 17.48 14.91
N ARG A 244 -6.73 17.36 16.14
CA ARG A 244 -7.98 16.80 16.54
C ARG A 244 -9.16 17.67 16.13
N PHE A 245 -10.15 16.97 15.67
CA PHE A 245 -11.46 17.47 15.37
C PHE A 245 -12.34 17.32 16.63
N ASP A 246 -12.80 18.41 17.19
CA ASP A 246 -13.57 18.44 18.44
C ASP A 246 -14.94 19.06 18.20
N LYS A 247 -15.79 18.32 17.48
CA LYS A 247 -17.13 18.77 17.12
C LYS A 247 -18.15 17.77 17.63
N PRO A 248 -19.07 18.19 18.55
CA PRO A 248 -20.03 17.24 19.10
C PRO A 248 -21.00 16.75 18.02
N ILE A 249 -21.41 15.50 18.14
CA ILE A 249 -22.43 14.89 17.27
C ILE A 249 -23.78 15.38 17.71
N ARG A 250 -24.48 16.10 16.84
CA ARG A 250 -25.85 16.58 17.12
C ARG A 250 -26.85 15.46 16.92
N CYS A 251 -27.59 15.16 17.95
CA CYS A 251 -28.64 14.17 17.91
C CYS A 251 -30.02 14.85 17.98
N GLU A 252 -30.86 14.62 17.00
CA GLU A 252 -32.24 15.10 17.00
C GLU A 252 -33.16 14.08 17.64
N ARG A 253 -34.13 14.53 18.40
CA ARG A 253 -35.16 13.67 18.98
C ARG A 253 -35.84 12.85 17.89
N LYS A 254 -35.84 11.51 18.03
CA LYS A 254 -36.31 10.52 17.04
C LYS A 254 -35.50 10.47 15.74
N GLY A 255 -34.40 11.20 15.65
CA GLY A 255 -33.39 10.92 14.67
C GLY A 255 -32.76 9.55 14.93
N CYS A 256 -31.90 9.10 14.03
CA CYS A 256 -31.20 7.85 14.20
C CYS A 256 -29.75 8.03 13.77
N VAL A 257 -28.83 7.73 14.68
CA VAL A 257 -27.39 7.62 14.35
C VAL A 257 -27.12 6.15 14.07
N VAL A 258 -26.59 5.85 12.90
CA VAL A 258 -26.39 4.47 12.46
C VAL A 258 -24.96 4.27 11.94
N PHE A 259 -24.36 3.18 12.34
CA PHE A 259 -23.13 2.66 11.70
C PHE A 259 -23.20 1.13 11.60
N SER A 260 -22.40 0.58 10.72
CA SER A 260 -22.32 -0.86 10.51
C SER A 260 -20.86 -1.27 10.35
N TYR A 261 -20.59 -2.51 10.66
CA TYR A 261 -19.28 -3.13 10.45
C TYR A 261 -19.41 -4.63 10.23
N ASP A 262 -18.41 -5.20 9.60
CA ASP A 262 -18.29 -6.62 9.35
C ASP A 262 -17.25 -7.23 10.30
N LEU A 263 -17.58 -8.36 10.92
CA LEU A 263 -16.65 -9.17 11.71
C LEU A 263 -16.20 -10.35 10.86
N LEU A 264 -14.93 -10.37 10.50
CA LEU A 264 -14.29 -11.49 9.86
C LEU A 264 -13.77 -12.43 10.95
N LEU A 265 -14.33 -13.63 10.99
CA LEU A 265 -14.02 -14.62 12.01
C LEU A 265 -13.71 -15.96 11.34
N SER A 266 -12.52 -16.53 11.60
CA SER A 266 -12.15 -17.79 10.95
C SER A 266 -11.04 -18.54 11.68
N GLU A 267 -10.91 -19.81 11.33
CA GLU A 267 -9.72 -20.61 11.57
C GLU A 267 -8.72 -20.35 10.43
N GLU A 268 -7.53 -19.84 10.77
CA GLU A 268 -6.49 -19.49 9.80
C GLU A 268 -5.13 -20.04 10.25
N PRO A 269 -4.20 -20.32 9.33
CA PRO A 269 -2.83 -20.62 9.71
C PRO A 269 -2.22 -19.52 10.57
N VAL A 270 -1.44 -19.88 11.56
CA VAL A 270 -0.82 -18.94 12.51
C VAL A 270 -0.09 -17.82 11.78
N ARG A 271 -0.36 -16.58 12.15
CA ARG A 271 0.20 -15.35 11.57
C ARG A 271 -0.12 -15.13 10.07
N GLN A 272 -1.17 -15.76 9.56
CA GLN A 272 -1.57 -15.60 8.15
C GLN A 272 -3.03 -15.14 7.97
N GLY A 273 -3.77 -14.98 9.07
CA GLY A 273 -5.17 -14.54 9.00
C GLY A 273 -5.37 -13.19 8.33
N PHE A 274 -4.38 -12.31 8.41
CA PHE A 274 -4.43 -10.98 7.75
C PHE A 274 -4.67 -11.08 6.24
N ARG A 275 -4.21 -12.13 5.58
CA ARG A 275 -4.43 -12.35 4.15
C ARG A 275 -5.91 -12.37 3.80
N ARG A 276 -6.70 -13.02 4.65
CA ARG A 276 -8.16 -13.00 4.49
C ARG A 276 -8.72 -11.58 4.57
N GLY A 277 -8.23 -10.78 5.52
CA GLY A 277 -8.63 -9.36 5.64
C GLY A 277 -8.28 -8.54 4.40
N VAL A 278 -7.08 -8.71 3.87
CA VAL A 278 -6.61 -8.05 2.64
C VAL A 278 -7.53 -8.37 1.46
N HIS A 279 -7.78 -9.65 1.20
CA HIS A 279 -8.63 -10.09 0.09
C HIS A 279 -10.08 -9.65 0.27
N TYR A 280 -10.61 -9.76 1.49
CA TYR A 280 -11.97 -9.29 1.79
C TYR A 280 -12.16 -7.80 1.52
N LEU A 281 -11.20 -6.97 1.93
CA LEU A 281 -11.26 -5.53 1.68
C LEU A 281 -11.24 -5.20 0.19
N TRP A 282 -10.43 -5.92 -0.59
CA TRP A 282 -10.40 -5.70 -2.03
C TRP A 282 -11.72 -6.09 -2.69
N ASP A 283 -12.22 -7.28 -2.42
CA ASP A 283 -13.49 -7.75 -2.97
C ASP A 283 -14.65 -6.85 -2.55
N ARG A 284 -14.66 -6.40 -1.31
CA ARG A 284 -15.74 -5.60 -0.74
C ARG A 284 -15.73 -4.15 -1.17
N ILE A 285 -14.57 -3.55 -1.32
CA ILE A 285 -14.39 -2.12 -1.56
C ILE A 285 -13.56 -1.87 -2.83
N GLY A 286 -12.32 -2.36 -2.87
CA GLY A 286 -11.33 -1.98 -3.88
C GLY A 286 -11.74 -2.33 -5.30
N HIS A 287 -12.19 -3.56 -5.52
CA HIS A 287 -12.66 -4.01 -6.83
C HIS A 287 -13.80 -3.13 -7.35
N GLN A 288 -14.80 -2.83 -6.50
CA GLN A 288 -15.93 -1.97 -6.87
C GLN A 288 -15.47 -0.54 -7.19
N GLN A 289 -14.57 0.00 -6.38
CA GLN A 289 -13.99 1.33 -6.61
C GLN A 289 -13.18 1.37 -7.92
N LEU A 290 -12.42 0.33 -8.22
CA LEU A 290 -11.67 0.23 -9.48
C LEU A 290 -12.61 0.22 -10.68
N MET A 291 -13.70 -0.56 -10.63
CA MET A 291 -14.69 -0.62 -11.70
C MET A 291 -15.47 0.70 -11.87
N GLN A 292 -15.72 1.41 -10.76
CA GLN A 292 -16.40 2.72 -10.78
C GLN A 292 -15.47 3.86 -11.19
N SER A 293 -14.15 3.69 -11.08
CA SER A 293 -13.17 4.75 -11.37
C SER A 293 -13.30 5.31 -12.78
N ILE A 294 -13.86 4.54 -13.71
CA ILE A 294 -14.13 4.98 -15.08
C ILE A 294 -15.44 5.76 -15.21
N ASP A 295 -16.46 5.42 -14.45
CA ASP A 295 -17.72 6.19 -14.41
C ASP A 295 -17.53 7.58 -13.79
N ASN A 296 -16.55 7.74 -12.92
CA ASN A 296 -16.17 9.01 -12.32
C ASN A 296 -15.34 9.92 -13.27
N GLN A 297 -15.08 9.50 -14.50
CA GLN A 297 -14.33 10.27 -15.51
C GLN A 297 -14.93 11.59 -15.91
N ARG A 298 -16.10 11.91 -15.46
CA ARG A 298 -16.74 13.21 -15.68
C ARG A 298 -16.08 14.33 -14.89
N ASN A 299 -15.09 14.00 -14.04
CA ASN A 299 -14.27 14.99 -13.38
C ASN A 299 -12.97 15.20 -14.19
N PRO A 300 -12.83 16.32 -14.94
CA PRO A 300 -11.66 16.58 -15.78
C PRO A 300 -10.35 16.80 -15.00
N LEU A 301 -10.39 16.71 -13.67
CA LEU A 301 -9.22 16.87 -12.80
C LEU A 301 -8.65 15.51 -12.34
N ASP A 302 -9.27 14.40 -12.70
CA ASP A 302 -8.74 13.07 -12.36
C ASP A 302 -7.68 12.62 -13.36
N ALA A 303 -6.43 12.95 -13.08
CA ALA A 303 -5.28 12.61 -13.92
C ALA A 303 -5.07 11.08 -14.08
N SER A 304 -5.64 10.26 -13.20
CA SER A 304 -5.53 8.78 -13.28
C SER A 304 -6.21 8.18 -14.51
N LEU A 305 -6.96 8.98 -15.24
CA LEU A 305 -7.74 8.58 -16.41
C LEU A 305 -7.23 9.20 -17.71
N ILE A 306 -6.13 9.95 -17.65
CA ILE A 306 -5.46 10.43 -18.84
C ILE A 306 -4.84 9.23 -19.58
N ASP A 307 -4.87 9.29 -20.92
CA ASP A 307 -4.15 8.33 -21.75
C ASP A 307 -2.66 8.33 -21.38
N PHE A 308 -2.12 7.15 -21.11
CA PHE A 308 -0.74 7.01 -20.64
C PHE A 308 0.30 7.55 -21.65
N GLU A 309 0.03 7.44 -22.94
CA GLU A 309 0.93 7.96 -23.95
C GLU A 309 0.96 9.50 -23.96
N ASP A 310 -0.22 10.13 -23.87
CA ASP A 310 -0.31 11.59 -23.79
C ASP A 310 0.36 12.10 -22.52
N TRP A 311 0.22 11.37 -21.45
CA TRP A 311 0.83 11.69 -20.16
C TRP A 311 2.34 11.46 -20.17
N ALA A 312 2.82 10.35 -20.76
CA ALA A 312 4.23 10.06 -20.93
C ALA A 312 4.93 11.14 -21.79
N GLU A 313 4.34 11.53 -22.92
CA GLU A 313 4.88 12.60 -23.75
C GLU A 313 5.02 13.90 -22.97
N LEU A 314 3.95 14.32 -22.28
CA LEU A 314 3.96 15.53 -21.49
C LEU A 314 5.06 15.54 -20.42
N VAL A 315 5.14 14.47 -19.63
CA VAL A 315 6.00 14.43 -18.46
C VAL A 315 7.45 14.18 -18.82
N TRP A 316 7.72 13.23 -19.72
CA TRP A 316 9.10 12.93 -20.10
C TRP A 316 9.79 14.09 -20.80
N TYR A 317 9.12 14.80 -21.72
CA TYR A 317 9.72 15.96 -22.38
C TYR A 317 9.89 17.13 -21.40
N ASP A 318 8.87 17.49 -20.62
CA ASP A 318 8.98 18.57 -19.63
C ASP A 318 10.13 18.34 -18.65
N THR A 319 10.24 17.14 -18.12
CA THR A 319 11.26 16.79 -17.12
C THR A 319 12.65 16.65 -17.74
N CYS A 320 12.75 16.08 -18.94
CA CYS A 320 14.01 15.96 -19.65
C CYS A 320 14.63 17.33 -19.96
N ASP A 321 13.83 18.30 -20.35
CA ASP A 321 14.32 19.64 -20.66
C ASP A 321 14.63 20.47 -19.41
N ARG A 322 13.86 20.26 -18.35
CA ARG A 322 13.97 21.07 -17.13
C ARG A 322 15.04 20.56 -16.16
N ASP A 323 15.16 19.25 -16.00
CA ASP A 323 15.90 18.66 -14.88
C ASP A 323 17.24 18.04 -15.29
N TYR A 324 17.56 18.00 -16.58
CA TYR A 324 18.81 17.46 -17.09
C TYR A 324 19.91 18.52 -17.23
N THR A 325 21.13 18.14 -16.83
CA THR A 325 22.35 18.95 -17.05
C THR A 325 23.49 18.06 -17.54
N ALA A 326 24.02 18.36 -18.73
CA ALA A 326 25.18 17.66 -19.27
C ALA A 326 26.50 18.21 -18.65
N PHE A 327 27.44 17.34 -18.36
CA PHE A 327 28.78 17.73 -17.89
C PHE A 327 29.81 16.64 -18.27
N PRO A 328 31.08 17.04 -18.53
CA PRO A 328 32.17 16.08 -18.71
C PRO A 328 32.74 15.64 -17.37
N TYR A 329 32.94 14.33 -17.21
CA TYR A 329 33.60 13.78 -16.02
C TYR A 329 34.37 12.50 -16.36
N GLU A 330 35.62 12.36 -15.87
CA GLU A 330 36.48 11.18 -16.09
C GLU A 330 36.57 10.76 -17.56
N GLY A 331 36.58 11.73 -18.49
CA GLY A 331 36.66 11.49 -19.92
C GLY A 331 35.38 10.99 -20.58
N ARG A 332 34.23 11.08 -19.93
CA ARG A 332 32.91 10.68 -20.38
C ARG A 332 31.98 11.89 -20.52
N ASP A 333 31.05 11.77 -21.43
CA ASP A 333 29.89 12.65 -21.52
C ASP A 333 28.87 12.16 -20.48
N CYS A 334 28.82 12.85 -19.33
CA CYS A 334 27.94 12.55 -18.21
C CYS A 334 26.70 13.44 -18.20
N GLY A 335 25.67 12.99 -17.54
CA GLY A 335 24.45 13.72 -17.28
C GLY A 335 24.08 13.71 -15.80
N LEU A 336 23.58 14.83 -15.33
CA LEU A 336 22.98 14.95 -14.02
C LEU A 336 21.48 15.15 -14.21
N LEU A 337 20.70 14.36 -13.52
CA LEU A 337 19.26 14.51 -13.42
C LEU A 337 18.96 15.05 -12.02
N THR A 338 18.60 16.35 -11.98
CA THR A 338 18.49 17.10 -10.72
C THR A 338 17.06 17.18 -10.21
N SER A 339 16.91 17.25 -8.91
CA SER A 339 15.66 17.62 -8.24
C SER A 339 15.59 19.13 -8.02
N ARG A 340 15.71 19.91 -9.11
CA ARG A 340 15.80 21.39 -9.04
C ARG A 340 14.69 22.05 -8.21
N ARG A 341 13.47 21.55 -8.29
CA ARG A 341 12.35 22.13 -7.52
C ARG A 341 12.51 21.95 -6.02
N VAL A 342 13.16 20.88 -5.58
CA VAL A 342 13.53 20.71 -4.18
C VAL A 342 14.60 21.73 -3.79
N MET A 343 15.60 21.90 -4.64
CA MET A 343 16.69 22.83 -4.39
C MET A 343 16.25 24.30 -4.42
N ASP A 344 15.30 24.65 -5.29
CA ASP A 344 14.71 25.99 -5.35
C ASP A 344 13.92 26.36 -4.10
N THR A 345 13.45 25.36 -3.34
CA THR A 345 12.70 25.56 -2.08
C THR A 345 13.60 25.62 -0.85
N ILE A 346 14.87 25.19 -0.96
CA ILE A 346 15.83 25.25 0.13
C ILE A 346 16.61 26.57 0.07
N PRO A 347 16.39 27.52 0.96
CA PRO A 347 17.10 28.78 0.96
C PRO A 347 18.62 28.58 1.09
N GLY A 348 19.38 29.05 0.09
CA GLY A 348 20.83 29.01 0.09
C GLY A 348 21.46 27.79 -0.58
N ALA A 349 20.68 26.91 -1.18
CA ALA A 349 21.21 25.83 -2.01
C ALA A 349 21.89 26.42 -3.26
N THR A 350 23.19 26.18 -3.41
CA THR A 350 24.01 26.71 -4.51
C THR A 350 24.47 25.65 -5.48
N GLU A 351 24.24 24.40 -5.18
CA GLU A 351 24.70 23.23 -5.90
C GLU A 351 23.53 22.47 -6.52
N MET A 352 23.81 21.74 -7.57
CA MET A 352 22.84 20.84 -8.22
C MET A 352 23.19 19.42 -7.86
N ASP A 353 22.28 18.70 -7.20
CA ASP A 353 22.50 17.35 -6.76
C ASP A 353 21.71 16.33 -7.60
N GLY A 354 22.37 15.26 -7.98
CA GLY A 354 21.79 14.05 -8.52
C GLY A 354 21.85 12.94 -7.49
N TRP A 355 20.70 12.47 -7.05
CA TRP A 355 20.59 11.47 -6.01
C TRP A 355 20.30 10.08 -6.61
N TYR A 356 21.12 9.13 -6.24
CA TYR A 356 21.00 7.72 -6.60
C TYR A 356 20.47 6.88 -5.46
N GLN A 357 19.85 7.53 -4.52
CA GLN A 357 19.18 6.87 -3.42
C GLN A 357 17.71 6.54 -3.77
N ILE A 358 17.07 5.90 -2.84
CA ILE A 358 15.79 5.25 -2.98
C ILE A 358 14.67 6.16 -3.47
N TRP A 359 14.53 7.34 -2.88
CA TRP A 359 13.44 8.25 -3.26
C TRP A 359 13.73 8.97 -4.57
N ALA A 360 14.94 9.40 -4.71
CA ALA A 360 15.35 10.29 -5.79
C ALA A 360 16.26 9.58 -6.81
N GLN A 361 15.91 8.34 -7.16
CA GLN A 361 16.72 7.46 -7.98
C GLN A 361 16.86 7.95 -9.42
N SER A 362 17.89 8.76 -9.67
CA SER A 362 18.19 9.33 -10.99
C SER A 362 18.43 8.27 -12.06
N LEU A 363 19.12 7.18 -11.72
CA LEU A 363 19.42 6.10 -12.67
C LEU A 363 18.17 5.35 -13.12
N ARG A 364 17.21 5.12 -12.22
CA ARG A 364 15.91 4.54 -12.54
C ARG A 364 15.13 5.45 -13.49
N THR A 365 15.05 6.74 -13.19
CA THR A 365 14.34 7.69 -14.02
C THR A 365 14.96 7.78 -15.43
N ALA A 366 16.30 7.80 -15.50
CA ALA A 366 17.02 7.74 -16.75
C ALA A 366 16.75 6.43 -17.52
N TYR A 367 16.58 5.30 -16.83
CA TYR A 367 16.16 4.05 -17.46
C TYR A 367 14.80 4.19 -18.16
N GLY A 368 13.82 4.84 -17.52
CA GLY A 368 12.54 5.16 -18.13
C GLY A 368 12.67 6.06 -19.35
N TRP A 369 13.51 7.10 -19.31
CA TRP A 369 13.83 7.93 -20.48
C TRP A 369 14.39 7.10 -21.64
N ALA A 370 15.31 6.18 -21.33
CA ALA A 370 15.88 5.31 -22.36
C ALA A 370 14.81 4.41 -23.01
N MET A 371 13.93 3.80 -22.20
CA MET A 371 12.81 3.01 -22.72
C MET A 371 11.89 3.84 -23.61
N PHE A 372 11.48 5.02 -23.14
CA PHE A 372 10.64 5.93 -23.89
C PHE A 372 11.31 6.37 -25.19
N GLY A 373 12.58 6.81 -25.14
CA GLY A 373 13.32 7.24 -26.30
C GLY A 373 13.53 6.15 -27.35
N ILE A 374 13.79 4.90 -26.91
CA ILE A 374 13.88 3.74 -27.80
C ILE A 374 12.53 3.45 -28.47
N ARG A 375 11.44 3.47 -27.70
CA ARG A 375 10.09 3.17 -28.16
C ARG A 375 9.56 4.22 -29.14
N THR A 376 9.86 5.49 -28.91
CA THR A 376 9.43 6.62 -29.77
C THR A 376 10.43 6.94 -30.89
N GLY A 377 11.65 6.39 -30.83
CA GLY A 377 12.74 6.70 -31.75
C GLY A 377 13.44 8.03 -31.45
N ASP A 378 13.24 8.60 -30.27
CA ASP A 378 13.88 9.83 -29.82
C ASP A 378 15.30 9.57 -29.32
N ARG A 379 16.26 9.90 -30.15
CA ARG A 379 17.67 9.69 -29.83
C ARG A 379 18.22 10.67 -28.81
N GLU A 380 17.68 11.89 -28.75
CA GLU A 380 18.19 12.90 -27.82
C GLU A 380 17.90 12.48 -26.37
N ILE A 381 16.66 12.08 -26.07
CA ILE A 381 16.29 11.57 -24.75
C ILE A 381 17.11 10.33 -24.41
N THR A 382 17.31 9.41 -25.35
CA THR A 382 18.12 8.20 -25.14
C THR A 382 19.58 8.54 -24.80
N GLU A 383 20.20 9.50 -25.48
CA GLU A 383 21.60 9.89 -25.19
C GLU A 383 21.70 10.65 -23.84
N ARG A 384 20.72 11.49 -23.49
CA ARG A 384 20.67 12.12 -22.17
C ARG A 384 20.56 11.05 -21.05
N ALA A 385 19.73 10.05 -21.24
CA ALA A 385 19.61 8.93 -20.32
C ALA A 385 20.93 8.18 -20.13
N LYS A 386 21.65 7.90 -21.23
CA LYS A 386 23.00 7.29 -21.18
C LYS A 386 24.02 8.17 -20.47
N GLY A 387 23.89 9.49 -20.55
CA GLY A 387 24.70 10.42 -19.79
C GLY A 387 24.61 10.20 -18.28
N VAL A 388 23.39 9.94 -17.78
CA VAL A 388 23.18 9.62 -16.36
C VAL A 388 23.81 8.27 -15.97
N LEU A 389 23.68 7.25 -16.83
CA LEU A 389 24.35 5.97 -16.63
C LEU A 389 25.88 6.14 -16.57
N ASN A 390 26.45 6.95 -17.50
CA ASN A 390 27.87 7.24 -17.54
C ASN A 390 28.36 7.90 -16.24
N ALA A 391 27.58 8.79 -15.64
CA ALA A 391 27.90 9.41 -14.37
C ALA A 391 27.97 8.37 -13.24
N VAL A 392 27.02 7.44 -13.17
CA VAL A 392 27.04 6.37 -12.15
C VAL A 392 28.24 5.45 -12.34
N LEU A 393 28.54 5.05 -13.59
CA LEU A 393 29.69 4.18 -13.90
C LEU A 393 31.04 4.86 -13.60
N ALA A 394 31.09 6.20 -13.67
CA ALA A 394 32.28 6.98 -13.34
C ALA A 394 32.41 7.29 -11.84
N SER A 395 31.45 6.86 -11.02
CA SER A 395 31.50 7.11 -9.55
C SER A 395 32.73 6.48 -8.90
N PRO A 396 33.34 7.11 -7.87
CA PRO A 396 34.44 6.52 -7.14
C PRO A 396 33.99 5.25 -6.43
N ARG A 397 34.85 4.22 -6.47
CA ARG A 397 34.59 2.91 -5.86
C ARG A 397 35.56 2.61 -4.75
N ASN A 398 35.08 2.05 -3.67
CA ASN A 398 35.86 1.65 -2.51
C ASN A 398 35.54 0.20 -2.13
N GLY A 399 36.31 -0.77 -2.63
CA GLY A 399 36.13 -2.18 -2.33
C GLY A 399 34.74 -2.74 -2.70
N GLY A 400 34.12 -2.18 -3.74
CA GLY A 400 32.77 -2.50 -4.21
C GLY A 400 31.69 -1.52 -3.76
N ALA A 401 31.90 -0.79 -2.67
CA ALA A 401 31.00 0.28 -2.25
C ALA A 401 31.18 1.55 -3.10
N PHE A 402 30.11 2.32 -3.27
CA PHE A 402 30.10 3.58 -4.01
C PHE A 402 29.13 4.60 -3.40
N PRO A 403 29.35 5.90 -3.62
CA PRO A 403 28.53 6.96 -3.05
C PRO A 403 27.16 7.07 -3.72
N ALA A 404 26.20 7.63 -3.00
CA ALA A 404 24.79 7.75 -3.42
C ALA A 404 24.46 9.08 -4.10
N ILE A 405 25.28 10.13 -3.94
CA ILE A 405 24.95 11.48 -4.39
C ILE A 405 26.09 12.08 -5.18
N LEU A 406 25.77 12.62 -6.33
CA LEU A 406 26.63 13.47 -7.16
C LEU A 406 26.16 14.91 -7.03
N SER A 407 27.06 15.83 -6.72
CA SER A 407 26.84 17.27 -6.67
C SER A 407 27.69 17.99 -7.71
N LEU A 408 27.05 18.91 -8.44
CA LEU A 408 27.71 19.84 -9.37
C LEU A 408 27.68 21.25 -8.81
N ASP A 409 28.85 21.86 -8.67
CA ASP A 409 28.93 23.28 -8.37
C ASP A 409 28.73 24.14 -9.64
N ARG A 410 28.65 25.45 -9.44
CA ARG A 410 28.43 26.40 -10.56
C ARG A 410 29.61 26.48 -11.55
N ASP A 411 30.78 26.06 -11.12
CA ASP A 411 32.00 26.08 -11.94
C ASP A 411 32.24 24.73 -12.65
N GLY A 412 31.33 23.77 -12.46
CA GLY A 412 31.39 22.43 -13.04
C GLY A 412 32.23 21.46 -12.21
N GLY A 413 32.58 21.79 -10.98
CA GLY A 413 33.25 20.89 -10.04
C GLY A 413 32.31 19.78 -9.58
N VAL A 414 32.83 18.55 -9.57
CA VAL A 414 32.09 17.33 -9.17
C VAL A 414 32.49 16.91 -7.76
N THR A 415 31.51 16.73 -6.92
CA THR A 415 31.68 16.18 -5.57
C THR A 415 30.75 14.98 -5.38
N TRP A 416 31.25 13.94 -4.71
CA TRP A 416 30.47 12.76 -4.37
C TRP A 416 30.28 12.66 -2.85
N PHE A 417 29.06 12.28 -2.44
CA PHE A 417 28.70 12.00 -1.06
C PHE A 417 28.21 10.57 -0.95
N ASN A 418 28.58 9.89 0.14
CA ASN A 418 28.23 8.48 0.32
C ASN A 418 26.76 8.29 0.63
N ASP A 419 26.13 9.26 1.29
CA ASP A 419 24.73 9.27 1.63
C ASP A 419 24.21 10.71 1.76
N ASP A 420 22.87 10.84 1.93
CA ASP A 420 22.26 12.14 2.08
C ASP A 420 22.51 12.76 3.46
N THR A 421 22.17 14.03 3.55
CA THR A 421 22.34 14.82 4.77
C THR A 421 21.23 14.59 5.80
N TRP A 422 20.15 13.93 5.44
CA TRP A 422 19.02 13.71 6.34
C TRP A 422 19.36 12.72 7.44
N ALA A 423 20.12 11.72 7.09
CA ALA A 423 20.57 10.70 8.02
C ALA A 423 21.63 11.17 9.03
N GLY A 424 22.31 12.26 8.75
CA GLY A 424 23.49 12.63 9.51
C GLY A 424 24.69 11.71 9.30
N PHE A 425 24.63 10.82 8.30
CA PHE A 425 25.64 9.78 8.03
C PHE A 425 26.35 10.02 6.69
N ARG A 426 26.53 11.25 6.32
CA ARG A 426 27.02 11.71 5.01
C ARG A 426 28.31 11.03 4.53
N ASP A 427 29.19 10.63 5.45
CA ASP A 427 30.46 10.01 5.12
C ASP A 427 30.41 8.47 5.10
N GLU A 428 29.25 7.87 5.33
CA GLU A 428 29.05 6.42 5.35
C GLU A 428 28.30 5.91 4.13
N TYR A 429 28.74 4.76 3.58
CA TYR A 429 28.05 4.07 2.51
C TYR A 429 26.78 3.42 3.04
N HIS A 430 25.72 3.46 2.27
CA HIS A 430 24.42 2.95 2.65
C HIS A 430 23.97 1.75 1.80
N THR A 431 23.70 0.64 2.44
CA THR A 431 23.36 -0.64 1.79
C THR A 431 22.15 -0.54 0.87
N VAL A 432 21.07 0.10 1.32
CA VAL A 432 19.84 0.19 0.51
C VAL A 432 20.06 1.02 -0.76
N ASN A 433 20.81 2.12 -0.66
CA ASN A 433 21.13 2.97 -1.82
C ASN A 433 21.99 2.22 -2.84
N MET A 434 23.03 1.51 -2.37
CA MET A 434 23.89 0.70 -3.24
C MET A 434 23.14 -0.48 -3.85
N GLY A 435 22.36 -1.22 -3.07
CA GLY A 435 21.60 -2.37 -3.53
C GLY A 435 20.57 -1.98 -4.59
N TRP A 436 19.84 -0.89 -4.36
CA TRP A 436 18.84 -0.42 -5.31
C TRP A 436 19.45 0.16 -6.59
N THR A 437 20.56 0.91 -6.48
CA THR A 437 21.32 1.37 -7.66
C THR A 437 21.88 0.17 -8.44
N GLY A 438 22.42 -0.82 -7.75
CA GLY A 438 22.90 -2.05 -8.37
C GLY A 438 21.82 -2.82 -9.13
N TYR A 439 20.60 -2.89 -8.57
CA TYR A 439 19.46 -3.48 -9.28
C TYR A 439 19.17 -2.75 -10.60
N TRP A 440 19.14 -1.43 -10.60
CA TRP A 440 18.90 -0.66 -11.82
C TRP A 440 20.05 -0.71 -12.81
N LEU A 441 21.30 -0.80 -12.36
CA LEU A 441 22.44 -1.06 -13.24
C LEU A 441 22.23 -2.36 -14.02
N LEU A 442 21.80 -3.44 -13.35
CA LEU A 442 21.51 -4.70 -14.02
C LEU A 442 20.39 -4.57 -15.07
N GLN A 443 19.36 -3.76 -14.82
CA GLN A 443 18.33 -3.53 -15.84
C GLN A 443 18.89 -2.78 -17.06
N TRP A 444 19.82 -1.87 -16.87
CA TRP A 444 20.45 -1.13 -17.95
C TRP A 444 21.26 -2.01 -18.93
N GLU A 445 21.70 -3.21 -18.55
CA GLU A 445 22.37 -4.14 -19.48
C GLU A 445 21.49 -4.48 -20.69
N ASP A 446 20.16 -4.51 -20.51
CA ASP A 446 19.21 -4.84 -21.58
C ASP A 446 19.05 -3.70 -22.58
N LEU A 447 19.26 -2.45 -22.16
CA LEU A 447 19.10 -1.27 -22.99
C LEU A 447 20.42 -0.77 -23.61
N CYS A 448 21.56 -1.07 -22.98
CA CYS A 448 22.86 -0.51 -23.33
C CYS A 448 23.95 -1.61 -23.38
N SER A 449 23.87 -2.47 -24.38
CA SER A 449 24.75 -3.64 -24.51
C SER A 449 26.24 -3.27 -24.65
N GLU A 450 26.56 -2.07 -25.16
CA GLU A 450 27.93 -1.58 -25.28
C GLU A 450 28.59 -1.29 -23.91
N LEU A 451 27.81 -0.96 -22.90
CA LEU A 451 28.27 -0.73 -21.52
C LEU A 451 28.07 -1.96 -20.60
N ALA A 452 27.43 -3.00 -21.07
CA ALA A 452 27.13 -4.19 -20.27
C ALA A 452 28.37 -4.81 -19.57
N PRO A 453 29.57 -4.91 -20.20
CA PRO A 453 30.76 -5.43 -19.50
C PRO A 453 31.21 -4.55 -18.33
N GLU A 454 31.03 -3.23 -18.42
CA GLU A 454 31.41 -2.28 -17.34
C GLU A 454 30.37 -2.31 -16.22
N ILE A 455 29.08 -2.37 -16.58
CA ILE A 455 27.97 -2.54 -15.63
C ILE A 455 28.19 -3.83 -14.85
N GLU A 456 28.44 -4.96 -15.55
CA GLU A 456 28.70 -6.25 -14.90
C GLU A 456 29.87 -6.20 -13.94
N GLN A 457 30.97 -5.54 -14.32
CA GLN A 457 32.12 -5.39 -13.44
C GLN A 457 31.75 -4.62 -12.16
N MET A 458 31.08 -3.49 -12.26
CA MET A 458 30.65 -2.70 -11.10
C MET A 458 29.69 -3.47 -10.20
N CYS A 459 28.73 -4.17 -10.79
CA CYS A 459 27.76 -5.00 -10.07
C CYS A 459 28.43 -6.19 -9.38
N ARG A 460 29.43 -6.81 -10.01
CA ARG A 460 30.20 -7.90 -9.39
C ARG A 460 30.99 -7.43 -8.18
N GLU A 461 31.66 -6.28 -8.29
CA GLU A 461 32.40 -5.69 -7.17
C GLU A 461 31.46 -5.40 -5.98
N LEU A 462 30.24 -4.89 -6.26
CA LEU A 462 29.21 -4.66 -5.24
C LEU A 462 28.69 -5.99 -4.66
N ALA A 463 28.45 -7.00 -5.49
CA ALA A 463 27.98 -8.30 -5.03
C ALA A 463 29.00 -8.99 -4.12
N ASP A 464 30.31 -8.93 -4.50
CA ASP A 464 31.40 -9.44 -3.67
C ASP A 464 31.48 -8.68 -2.32
N PHE A 465 31.26 -7.35 -2.34
CA PHE A 465 31.18 -6.54 -1.14
C PHE A 465 30.06 -7.02 -0.20
N PHE A 466 28.83 -7.17 -0.69
CA PHE A 466 27.71 -7.60 0.15
C PHE A 466 27.90 -9.02 0.71
N VAL A 467 28.39 -9.96 -0.12
CA VAL A 467 28.70 -11.33 0.36
C VAL A 467 29.72 -11.31 1.48
N LYS A 468 30.75 -10.45 1.37
CA LYS A 468 31.78 -10.31 2.39
C LYS A 468 31.28 -9.66 3.69
N GLN A 469 30.33 -8.73 3.59
CA GLN A 469 29.84 -7.96 4.74
C GLN A 469 28.63 -8.61 5.45
N GLN A 470 28.07 -9.66 4.87
CA GLN A 470 26.89 -10.33 5.43
C GLN A 470 27.21 -11.04 6.75
N ASN A 471 26.40 -10.78 7.77
CA ASN A 471 26.48 -11.43 9.08
C ASN A 471 26.15 -12.92 9.02
N GLU A 472 26.49 -13.65 10.07
CA GLU A 472 26.21 -15.09 10.15
C GLU A 472 24.71 -15.41 10.12
N ASP A 473 23.86 -14.56 10.62
CA ASP A 473 22.39 -14.74 10.58
C ASP A 473 21.73 -14.31 9.27
N GLY A 474 22.48 -13.69 8.36
CA GLY A 474 22.00 -13.24 7.05
C GLY A 474 21.70 -11.75 6.91
N CYS A 475 21.67 -10.99 8.00
CA CYS A 475 21.57 -9.54 7.92
C CYS A 475 22.80 -8.95 7.22
N ILE A 476 22.60 -7.99 6.33
CA ILE A 476 23.67 -7.16 5.79
C ILE A 476 23.55 -5.81 6.50
N PRO A 477 24.63 -5.33 7.18
CA PRO A 477 24.58 -4.05 7.88
C PRO A 477 24.13 -2.90 6.98
N ALA A 478 23.38 -1.95 7.58
CA ALA A 478 22.85 -0.82 6.80
C ALA A 478 23.91 0.17 6.37
N TRP A 479 24.91 0.43 7.25
CA TRP A 479 25.87 1.52 7.11
C TRP A 479 27.31 1.06 7.25
N PHE A 480 28.19 1.64 6.42
CA PHE A 480 29.63 1.34 6.42
C PHE A 480 30.46 2.62 6.38
N THR A 481 31.46 2.71 7.26
CA THR A 481 32.44 3.80 7.23
C THR A 481 33.28 3.77 5.96
N GLN A 482 34.15 4.77 5.78
CA GLN A 482 35.14 4.82 4.69
C GLN A 482 36.12 3.63 4.72
N GLU A 483 36.36 3.04 5.90
CA GLU A 483 37.16 1.84 6.09
C GLU A 483 36.36 0.54 5.85
N LEU A 484 35.12 0.66 5.36
CA LEU A 484 34.19 -0.44 5.12
C LEU A 484 33.85 -1.25 6.37
N LYS A 485 33.73 -0.58 7.52
CA LYS A 485 33.34 -1.19 8.79
C LYS A 485 31.91 -0.81 9.16
N ALA A 486 31.15 -1.77 9.63
CA ALA A 486 29.83 -1.53 10.21
C ALA A 486 29.96 -1.20 11.71
N GLU A 487 30.06 0.08 12.04
CA GLU A 487 30.30 0.56 13.41
C GLU A 487 29.00 0.85 14.17
N ARG A 488 27.87 1.02 13.47
CA ARG A 488 26.56 1.29 14.07
C ARG A 488 25.89 -0.01 14.49
N GLU A 489 26.00 -0.33 15.78
CA GLU A 489 25.64 -1.64 16.32
C GLU A 489 24.18 -2.01 16.06
N GLU A 490 23.24 -1.06 16.27
CA GLU A 490 21.82 -1.29 16.06
C GLU A 490 21.50 -1.69 14.62
N PHE A 491 22.05 -0.97 13.65
CA PHE A 491 21.81 -1.19 12.23
C PHE A 491 22.72 -2.26 11.60
N ARG A 492 23.72 -2.70 12.35
CA ARG A 492 24.60 -3.80 11.99
C ARG A 492 23.92 -5.16 12.24
N GLU A 493 23.29 -5.29 13.40
CA GLU A 493 22.73 -6.56 13.86
C GLU A 493 21.30 -6.78 13.34
N PHE A 494 20.56 -5.70 13.11
CA PHE A 494 19.18 -5.77 12.66
C PHE A 494 18.77 -4.57 11.81
N ASN A 495 18.32 -4.84 10.60
CA ASN A 495 17.59 -3.91 9.74
C ASN A 495 16.79 -4.70 8.70
N ALA A 496 15.71 -4.16 8.19
CA ALA A 496 14.91 -4.77 7.13
C ALA A 496 15.32 -4.29 5.72
N GLU A 497 16.05 -3.19 5.63
CA GLU A 497 16.49 -2.62 4.35
C GLU A 497 17.56 -3.44 3.62
N CYS A 498 18.18 -4.41 4.30
CA CYS A 498 19.02 -5.42 3.65
C CYS A 498 18.27 -6.22 2.58
N SER A 499 16.94 -6.15 2.54
CA SER A 499 16.09 -6.68 1.45
C SER A 499 16.47 -6.12 0.08
N ALA A 500 16.92 -4.85 -0.02
CA ALA A 500 17.40 -4.27 -1.27
C ALA A 500 18.70 -4.94 -1.77
N ALA A 501 19.61 -5.27 -0.85
CA ALA A 501 20.81 -6.03 -1.20
C ALA A 501 20.46 -7.47 -1.62
N ALA A 502 19.49 -8.10 -0.97
CA ALA A 502 19.00 -9.43 -1.37
C ALA A 502 18.37 -9.41 -2.77
N LEU A 503 17.58 -8.38 -3.10
CA LEU A 503 17.03 -8.19 -4.44
C LEU A 503 18.14 -8.08 -5.49
N PHE A 504 19.11 -7.23 -5.24
CA PHE A 504 20.25 -7.04 -6.14
C PHE A 504 21.04 -8.34 -6.34
N LEU A 505 21.40 -9.04 -5.25
CA LEU A 505 22.17 -10.30 -5.32
C LEU A 505 21.42 -11.41 -6.04
N ALA A 506 20.11 -11.53 -5.84
CA ALA A 506 19.28 -12.49 -6.52
C ALA A 506 19.20 -12.19 -8.03
N GLU A 507 19.01 -10.92 -8.39
CA GLU A 507 18.98 -10.48 -9.79
C GLU A 507 20.36 -10.64 -10.47
N TYR A 508 21.44 -10.31 -9.76
CA TYR A 508 22.80 -10.54 -10.26
C TYR A 508 23.04 -12.03 -10.57
N TYR A 509 22.67 -12.92 -9.63
CA TYR A 509 22.76 -14.36 -9.87
C TYR A 509 21.93 -14.81 -11.08
N ARG A 510 20.71 -14.32 -11.20
CA ARG A 510 19.82 -14.67 -12.32
C ARG A 510 20.43 -14.33 -13.69
N ARG A 511 21.18 -13.25 -13.79
CA ARG A 511 21.82 -12.77 -15.01
C ARG A 511 23.20 -13.37 -15.26
N HIS A 512 24.04 -13.48 -14.25
CA HIS A 512 25.47 -13.80 -14.37
C HIS A 512 25.88 -15.09 -13.65
N GLY A 513 25.00 -15.68 -12.85
CA GLY A 513 25.31 -16.88 -12.08
C GLY A 513 26.14 -16.57 -10.82
N GLY A 514 26.78 -17.61 -10.27
CA GLY A 514 27.62 -17.50 -9.07
C GLY A 514 26.91 -17.92 -7.79
N ASP A 515 27.03 -19.18 -7.40
CA ASP A 515 26.32 -19.77 -6.24
C ASP A 515 26.49 -18.99 -4.92
N ALA A 516 27.59 -18.25 -4.75
CA ALA A 516 27.82 -17.45 -3.56
C ALA A 516 26.80 -16.32 -3.43
N TYR A 517 26.40 -15.69 -4.53
CA TYR A 517 25.45 -14.58 -4.58
C TYR A 517 24.03 -15.07 -4.28
N LEU A 518 23.62 -16.19 -4.90
CA LEU A 518 22.34 -16.82 -4.59
C LEU A 518 22.24 -17.20 -3.11
N LYS A 519 23.26 -17.89 -2.58
CA LYS A 519 23.30 -18.28 -1.17
C LYS A 519 23.23 -17.08 -0.22
N SER A 520 23.89 -15.98 -0.57
CA SER A 520 23.83 -14.75 0.23
C SER A 520 22.43 -14.12 0.19
N ALA A 521 21.81 -14.05 -0.99
CA ALA A 521 20.44 -13.56 -1.13
C ALA A 521 19.43 -14.42 -0.36
N GLU A 522 19.52 -15.75 -0.48
CA GLU A 522 18.68 -16.71 0.26
C GLU A 522 18.87 -16.59 1.78
N LYS A 523 20.10 -16.36 2.22
CA LYS A 523 20.41 -16.18 3.64
C LYS A 523 19.81 -14.89 4.22
N THR A 524 19.84 -13.77 3.45
CA THR A 524 19.13 -12.56 3.84
C THR A 524 17.61 -12.76 3.80
N ALA A 525 17.07 -13.46 2.80
CA ALA A 525 15.65 -13.79 2.76
C ALA A 525 15.23 -14.65 3.96
N ALA A 526 16.04 -15.62 4.37
CA ALA A 526 15.80 -16.41 5.59
C ALA A 526 15.81 -15.53 6.85
N PHE A 527 16.76 -14.59 6.96
CA PHE A 527 16.78 -13.60 8.03
C PHE A 527 15.47 -12.79 8.10
N LEU A 528 14.96 -12.33 6.96
CA LEU A 528 13.69 -11.60 6.92
C LEU A 528 12.52 -12.47 7.41
N VAL A 529 12.47 -13.73 6.99
CA VAL A 529 11.42 -14.68 7.41
C VAL A 529 11.49 -15.01 8.91
N GLU A 530 12.69 -15.17 9.44
CA GLU A 530 12.91 -15.63 10.81
C GLU A 530 12.93 -14.49 11.85
N LYS A 531 13.39 -13.32 11.48
CA LYS A 531 13.62 -12.20 12.41
C LYS A 531 12.66 -11.03 12.23
N VAL A 532 12.32 -10.69 11.00
CA VAL A 532 11.48 -9.51 10.68
C VAL A 532 10.00 -9.87 10.69
N LEU A 533 9.60 -10.86 9.89
CA LEU A 533 8.20 -11.27 9.71
C LEU A 533 7.48 -11.68 11.01
N PRO A 534 8.08 -12.40 11.97
CA PRO A 534 7.36 -12.84 13.16
C PRO A 534 6.80 -11.71 14.02
N ARG A 535 7.42 -10.54 13.97
CA ARG A 535 7.03 -9.34 14.72
C ARG A 535 6.54 -8.20 13.82
N ASN A 536 6.53 -8.39 12.49
CA ASN A 536 6.34 -7.34 11.50
C ASN A 536 7.22 -6.11 11.77
N ARG A 537 8.47 -6.36 12.17
CA ARG A 537 9.45 -5.33 12.50
C ARG A 537 10.19 -4.88 11.24
N TRP A 538 9.45 -4.22 10.35
CA TRP A 538 9.98 -3.68 9.09
C TRP A 538 10.70 -2.36 9.33
N TYR A 539 11.80 -2.45 10.09
CA TYR A 539 12.59 -1.32 10.50
C TYR A 539 13.65 -0.99 9.44
N ASP A 540 13.48 0.14 8.81
CA ASP A 540 14.33 0.61 7.73
C ASP A 540 14.59 2.12 7.87
N LEU A 541 15.30 2.68 6.89
CA LEU A 541 15.69 4.10 6.82
C LEU A 541 14.52 5.05 7.13
N GLU A 542 13.35 4.79 6.55
CA GLU A 542 12.17 5.63 6.75
C GLU A 542 11.69 5.63 8.20
N ALA A 543 11.77 4.48 8.85
CA ALA A 543 11.29 4.34 10.22
C ALA A 543 12.19 5.05 11.24
N PHE A 544 13.45 5.27 10.95
CA PHE A 544 14.39 5.83 11.92
C PHE A 544 15.03 7.16 11.52
N LEU A 545 14.91 7.60 10.28
CA LEU A 545 15.54 8.84 9.81
C LEU A 545 14.59 9.81 9.15
N SER A 546 13.64 9.27 8.38
CA SER A 546 12.72 10.10 7.61
C SER A 546 11.37 10.19 8.32
N CYS A 547 10.49 11.05 7.86
CA CYS A 547 9.12 11.22 8.30
C CYS A 547 8.95 10.91 9.80
N SER A 548 8.18 10.97 10.56
CA SER A 548 8.02 10.67 12.01
C SER A 548 9.02 9.66 12.63
N PRO A 549 10.33 9.94 12.68
CA PRO A 549 11.35 8.99 13.09
C PRO A 549 11.12 8.50 14.52
N LYS A 550 11.38 7.21 14.75
CA LYS A 550 11.31 6.58 16.07
C LYS A 550 12.67 5.97 16.46
N PRO A 551 13.01 5.97 17.75
CA PRO A 551 14.18 5.25 18.22
C PRO A 551 14.16 3.78 17.80
N PHE A 552 15.34 3.17 17.70
CA PHE A 552 15.48 1.79 17.23
C PHE A 552 14.57 0.80 17.96
N ASP A 553 14.53 0.77 19.25
CA ASP A 553 13.71 -0.18 20.01
C ASP A 553 12.34 0.36 20.45
N PHE A 554 11.86 1.41 19.79
CA PHE A 554 10.55 1.92 20.11
C PHE A 554 9.47 0.85 19.87
N TYR A 555 8.56 0.74 20.83
CA TYR A 555 7.44 -0.15 20.79
C TYR A 555 6.18 0.58 21.27
N ASP A 556 5.15 0.60 20.43
CA ASP A 556 3.87 1.19 20.82
C ASP A 556 3.11 0.23 21.74
N SER A 557 3.02 0.61 23.00
CA SER A 557 2.35 -0.22 23.99
C SER A 557 0.83 -0.25 23.85
N PHE A 558 0.23 0.69 23.14
CA PHE A 558 -1.22 0.78 22.98
C PHE A 558 -1.76 -0.18 21.91
N THR A 559 -1.04 -0.28 20.81
CA THR A 559 -1.40 -1.17 19.69
C THR A 559 -0.54 -2.42 19.62
N ALA A 560 0.45 -2.56 20.51
CA ALA A 560 1.40 -3.65 20.54
C ALA A 560 2.15 -3.85 19.22
N GLN A 561 2.53 -2.75 18.56
CA GLN A 561 3.24 -2.74 17.29
C GLN A 561 4.58 -2.01 17.36
N TYR A 562 5.48 -2.39 16.46
CA TYR A 562 6.69 -1.65 16.18
C TYR A 562 6.45 -0.59 15.10
N PRO A 563 7.23 0.49 15.05
CA PRO A 563 7.34 1.32 13.86
C PRO A 563 7.75 0.47 12.67
N GLN A 564 7.10 0.67 11.56
CA GLN A 564 7.39 -0.08 10.34
C GLN A 564 7.14 0.80 9.11
N CYS A 565 7.91 0.52 8.07
CA CYS A 565 7.77 1.13 6.77
C CYS A 565 7.58 0.07 5.70
N ASN A 566 6.85 0.39 4.64
CA ASN A 566 6.62 -0.54 3.55
C ASN A 566 7.75 -0.58 2.51
N MET A 567 8.77 0.27 2.60
CA MET A 567 9.88 0.31 1.66
C MET A 567 10.66 -1.00 1.63
N ALA A 568 11.11 -1.46 2.80
CA ALA A 568 11.78 -2.75 2.91
C ALA A 568 10.87 -3.92 2.53
N GLN A 569 9.56 -3.80 2.75
CA GLN A 569 8.58 -4.80 2.32
C GLN A 569 8.48 -4.89 0.80
N VAL A 570 8.47 -3.76 0.08
CA VAL A 570 8.45 -3.73 -1.39
C VAL A 570 9.70 -4.39 -1.97
N PHE A 571 10.89 -4.08 -1.44
CA PHE A 571 12.12 -4.75 -1.87
C PHE A 571 12.13 -6.23 -1.53
N ALA A 572 11.64 -6.62 -0.36
CA ALA A 572 11.54 -8.02 0.03
C ALA A 572 10.58 -8.79 -0.88
N ALA A 573 9.39 -8.25 -1.15
CA ALA A 573 8.42 -8.86 -2.06
C ALA A 573 9.03 -9.14 -3.44
N HIS A 574 9.77 -8.17 -3.98
CA HIS A 574 10.46 -8.35 -5.26
C HIS A 574 11.64 -9.32 -5.17
N ALA A 575 12.45 -9.24 -4.11
CA ALA A 575 13.59 -10.15 -3.91
C ALA A 575 13.14 -11.62 -3.86
N PHE A 576 12.05 -11.91 -3.16
CA PHE A 576 11.50 -13.26 -3.07
C PHE A 576 10.96 -13.77 -4.40
N LEU A 577 10.37 -12.90 -5.20
CA LEU A 577 9.95 -13.22 -6.56
C LEU A 577 11.17 -13.62 -7.43
N VAL A 578 12.23 -12.80 -7.40
CA VAL A 578 13.46 -13.06 -8.16
C VAL A 578 14.15 -14.33 -7.67
N LEU A 579 14.20 -14.59 -6.37
CA LEU A 579 14.72 -15.84 -5.80
C LEU A 579 13.97 -17.08 -6.29
N TYR A 580 12.63 -16.99 -6.37
CA TYR A 580 11.83 -18.05 -6.95
C TYR A 580 12.16 -18.28 -8.43
N GLN A 581 12.22 -17.20 -9.21
CA GLN A 581 12.56 -17.26 -10.64
C GLN A 581 13.98 -17.80 -10.88
N ALA A 582 14.93 -17.50 -9.99
CA ALA A 582 16.31 -17.94 -10.09
C ALA A 582 16.52 -19.41 -9.72
N GLY A 583 15.81 -19.91 -8.69
CA GLY A 583 16.05 -21.22 -8.11
C GLY A 583 14.88 -22.20 -8.17
N GLY A 584 13.66 -21.75 -8.51
CA GLY A 584 12.44 -22.58 -8.55
C GLY A 584 11.96 -23.06 -7.18
N ASN A 585 12.46 -22.50 -6.09
CA ASN A 585 12.07 -22.92 -4.75
C ASN A 585 10.72 -22.30 -4.35
N GLU A 586 9.68 -23.12 -4.32
CA GLU A 586 8.29 -22.75 -3.98
C GLU A 586 8.16 -22.05 -2.62
N MET A 587 9.09 -22.27 -1.70
CA MET A 587 9.10 -21.57 -0.41
C MET A 587 9.22 -20.05 -0.61
N TRP A 588 10.11 -19.63 -1.54
CA TRP A 588 10.29 -18.21 -1.82
C TRP A 588 9.05 -17.57 -2.45
N LEU A 589 8.38 -18.28 -3.35
CA LEU A 589 7.11 -17.80 -3.91
C LEU A 589 6.06 -17.63 -2.81
N LYS A 590 5.91 -18.63 -1.93
CA LYS A 590 4.94 -18.61 -0.84
C LYS A 590 5.19 -17.48 0.16
N GLU A 591 6.43 -17.33 0.63
CA GLU A 591 6.78 -16.25 1.57
C GLU A 591 6.75 -14.88 0.88
N GLY A 592 7.14 -14.81 -0.39
CA GLY A 592 7.00 -13.59 -1.18
C GLY A 592 5.55 -13.12 -1.32
N MET A 593 4.62 -14.02 -1.62
CA MET A 593 3.18 -13.71 -1.62
C MET A 593 2.70 -13.26 -0.24
N ARG A 594 3.20 -13.86 0.84
CA ARG A 594 2.86 -13.45 2.20
C ARG A 594 3.33 -12.03 2.50
N ILE A 595 4.55 -11.67 2.10
CA ILE A 595 5.08 -10.30 2.26
C ILE A 595 4.29 -9.33 1.37
N THR A 596 4.00 -9.73 0.14
CA THR A 596 3.18 -8.93 -0.78
C THR A 596 1.82 -8.63 -0.18
N ASP A 597 1.09 -9.64 0.29
CA ASP A 597 -0.22 -9.45 0.93
C ASP A 597 -0.13 -8.55 2.19
N TYR A 598 0.96 -8.65 2.94
CA TYR A 598 1.17 -7.76 4.09
C TYR A 598 1.36 -6.31 3.65
N THR A 599 2.15 -6.08 2.60
CA THR A 599 2.36 -4.75 2.01
C THR A 599 1.04 -4.15 1.48
N LEU A 600 0.13 -5.00 0.97
CA LEU A 600 -1.19 -4.56 0.50
C LEU A 600 -2.10 -3.97 1.60
N LEU A 601 -1.80 -4.20 2.87
CA LEU A 601 -2.46 -3.51 3.99
C LEU A 601 -2.17 -2.01 4.02
N THR A 602 -1.09 -1.57 3.39
CA THR A 602 -0.71 -0.16 3.26
C THR A 602 -1.22 0.49 1.97
N GLN A 603 -1.84 -0.29 1.09
CA GLN A 603 -2.46 0.19 -0.16
C GLN A 603 -3.88 0.69 0.09
N SER A 604 -4.22 1.82 -0.47
CA SER A 604 -5.58 2.35 -0.42
C SER A 604 -6.54 1.51 -1.25
N VAL A 605 -7.58 0.99 -0.61
CA VAL A 605 -8.66 0.24 -1.27
C VAL A 605 -9.84 1.12 -1.66
N TRP A 606 -9.74 2.44 -1.49
CA TRP A 606 -10.80 3.40 -1.76
C TRP A 606 -10.27 4.77 -2.11
N ASN A 607 -11.12 5.59 -2.73
CA ASN A 607 -10.81 6.99 -2.91
C ASN A 607 -11.10 7.77 -1.63
N HIS A 608 -10.13 8.52 -1.15
CA HIS A 608 -10.26 9.30 0.07
C HIS A 608 -11.40 10.33 -0.05
N PRO A 609 -12.38 10.34 0.86
CA PRO A 609 -13.58 11.15 0.72
C PRO A 609 -13.32 12.66 0.77
N LEU A 610 -12.20 13.08 1.36
CA LEU A 610 -11.82 14.49 1.51
C LEU A 610 -10.83 14.97 0.46
N ILE A 611 -10.11 14.07 -0.21
CA ILE A 611 -9.23 14.39 -1.34
C ILE A 611 -10.06 14.26 -2.62
N ARG A 612 -10.90 15.26 -2.91
CA ARG A 612 -11.94 15.18 -3.94
C ARG A 612 -11.44 15.39 -5.36
N LYS A 613 -10.24 15.93 -5.52
CA LYS A 613 -9.69 16.30 -6.84
C LYS A 613 -8.67 15.32 -7.36
N ARG A 614 -8.43 14.23 -6.64
CA ARG A 614 -7.41 13.25 -6.97
C ARG A 614 -7.89 11.85 -6.64
N ALA A 615 -7.59 10.89 -7.51
CA ALA A 615 -7.80 9.49 -7.20
C ALA A 615 -6.71 9.01 -6.22
N THR A 616 -7.12 8.36 -5.14
CA THR A 616 -6.21 7.80 -4.14
C THR A 616 -6.26 6.28 -4.08
N LEU A 617 -7.24 5.67 -4.75
CA LEU A 617 -7.33 4.21 -4.90
C LEU A 617 -6.02 3.65 -5.47
N GLY A 618 -5.43 2.68 -4.81
CA GLY A 618 -4.17 2.05 -5.22
C GLY A 618 -2.92 2.72 -4.69
N GLY A 619 -3.01 3.93 -4.13
CA GLY A 619 -1.89 4.63 -3.51
C GLY A 619 -1.45 3.97 -2.21
N TYR A 620 -0.18 4.11 -1.85
CA TYR A 620 0.41 3.53 -0.66
C TYR A 620 0.74 4.58 0.40
N THR A 621 0.57 4.22 1.66
CA THR A 621 1.19 4.95 2.76
C THR A 621 2.60 4.41 3.00
N THR A 622 3.48 5.24 3.56
CA THR A 622 4.87 4.84 3.81
C THR A 622 5.02 4.01 5.07
N GLN A 623 4.48 4.48 6.17
CA GLN A 623 4.74 3.91 7.50
C GLN A 623 3.52 4.05 8.44
N ASN A 624 3.55 3.28 9.54
CA ASN A 624 2.49 3.34 10.56
C ASN A 624 2.66 4.50 11.56
N THR A 625 3.62 5.37 11.35
CA THR A 625 3.87 6.59 12.13
C THR A 625 3.47 7.85 11.38
N ASP A 626 3.00 7.71 10.14
CA ASP A 626 2.72 8.79 9.21
C ASP A 626 1.34 8.62 8.57
N GLY A 627 0.75 9.73 8.15
CA GLY A 627 -0.58 9.78 7.54
C GLY A 627 -0.60 10.02 6.04
N GLU A 628 0.51 9.93 5.34
CA GLU A 628 0.59 10.13 3.89
C GLU A 628 -0.37 9.25 3.11
N TRP A 629 -0.92 9.76 1.98
CA TRP A 629 -1.93 9.05 1.23
C TRP A 629 -1.40 8.37 -0.02
N CYS A 630 -0.63 9.00 -0.82
CA CYS A 630 -0.03 8.38 -1.98
C CYS A 630 1.44 8.76 -1.99
N ASP A 631 2.27 7.80 -1.72
CA ASP A 631 3.69 7.91 -1.93
C ASP A 631 4.08 7.13 -3.19
N HIS A 632 5.14 7.52 -3.86
CA HIS A 632 5.58 6.89 -5.11
C HIS A 632 5.93 5.39 -5.00
N ARG A 633 5.88 4.80 -3.82
CA ARG A 633 6.09 3.36 -3.60
C ARG A 633 5.08 2.48 -4.29
N GLN A 634 3.85 2.97 -4.52
CA GLN A 634 2.86 2.26 -5.32
C GLN A 634 3.38 1.89 -6.70
N ASP A 635 4.22 2.71 -7.25
CA ASP A 635 4.70 2.52 -8.61
C ASP A 635 5.67 1.34 -8.70
N TYR A 636 6.51 1.12 -7.70
CA TYR A 636 7.38 -0.06 -7.65
C TYR A 636 6.61 -1.35 -7.47
N ILE A 637 5.65 -1.34 -6.56
CA ILE A 637 4.87 -2.53 -6.27
C ILE A 637 3.98 -2.91 -7.44
N ALA A 638 3.56 -1.96 -8.30
CA ALA A 638 2.73 -2.22 -9.46
C ALA A 638 3.35 -3.26 -10.39
N VAL A 639 4.63 -3.10 -10.73
CA VAL A 639 5.37 -4.07 -11.58
C VAL A 639 5.49 -5.42 -10.86
N THR A 640 5.85 -5.41 -9.59
CA THR A 640 5.99 -6.64 -8.78
C THR A 640 4.66 -7.39 -8.68
N LEU A 641 3.53 -6.70 -8.49
CA LEU A 641 2.19 -7.31 -8.45
C LEU A 641 1.80 -7.92 -9.80
N MET A 642 2.10 -7.23 -10.91
CA MET A 642 1.90 -7.78 -12.26
C MET A 642 2.66 -9.09 -12.43
N ASP A 643 3.91 -9.15 -11.98
CA ASP A 643 4.73 -10.35 -12.08
C ASP A 643 4.24 -11.50 -11.19
N TYR A 644 3.78 -11.20 -9.96
CA TYR A 644 3.10 -12.20 -9.12
C TYR A 644 1.81 -12.71 -9.78
N TYR A 645 1.02 -11.82 -10.37
CA TYR A 645 -0.16 -12.23 -11.12
C TYR A 645 0.18 -13.21 -12.25
N ARG A 646 1.16 -12.90 -13.06
CA ARG A 646 1.57 -13.74 -14.19
C ARG A 646 2.03 -15.15 -13.76
N LEU A 647 2.57 -15.27 -12.55
CA LEU A 647 2.96 -16.57 -11.98
C LEU A 647 1.81 -17.32 -11.33
N THR A 648 0.83 -16.62 -10.75
CA THR A 648 -0.17 -17.22 -9.86
C THR A 648 -1.58 -17.24 -10.43
N GLY A 649 -1.88 -16.37 -11.39
CA GLY A 649 -3.24 -16.13 -11.86
C GLY A 649 -4.16 -15.42 -10.87
N CYS A 650 -3.62 -14.88 -9.77
CA CYS A 650 -4.41 -14.14 -8.79
C CYS A 650 -4.88 -12.79 -9.36
N ALA A 651 -6.14 -12.70 -9.80
CA ALA A 651 -6.70 -11.51 -10.43
C ALA A 651 -6.55 -10.24 -9.60
N GLU A 652 -6.68 -10.35 -8.26
CA GLU A 652 -6.51 -9.23 -7.35
C GLU A 652 -5.14 -8.56 -7.48
N TYR A 653 -4.07 -9.32 -7.67
CA TYR A 653 -2.75 -8.72 -7.85
C TYR A 653 -2.68 -7.85 -9.10
N MET A 654 -3.29 -8.27 -10.22
CA MET A 654 -3.36 -7.45 -11.43
C MET A 654 -4.23 -6.20 -11.24
N GLU A 655 -5.39 -6.34 -10.62
CA GLU A 655 -6.27 -5.21 -10.32
C GLU A 655 -5.59 -4.17 -9.43
N ARG A 656 -4.89 -4.63 -8.38
CA ARG A 656 -4.12 -3.78 -7.47
C ARG A 656 -2.90 -3.15 -8.15
N ALA A 657 -2.27 -3.86 -9.09
CA ALA A 657 -1.19 -3.31 -9.92
C ALA A 657 -1.68 -2.16 -10.80
N ILE A 658 -2.83 -2.34 -11.44
CA ILE A 658 -3.47 -1.30 -12.29
C ILE A 658 -3.88 -0.11 -11.42
N ALA A 659 -4.49 -0.34 -10.25
CA ALA A 659 -4.86 0.71 -9.33
C ALA A 659 -3.64 1.51 -8.85
N ALA A 660 -2.54 0.83 -8.50
CA ALA A 660 -1.29 1.45 -8.09
C ALA A 660 -0.69 2.31 -9.19
N LEU A 661 -0.64 1.79 -10.43
CA LEU A 661 -0.15 2.54 -11.58
C LEU A 661 -0.97 3.82 -11.82
N ARG A 662 -2.30 3.72 -11.76
CA ARG A 662 -3.19 4.88 -11.92
C ARG A 662 -3.00 5.91 -10.81
N ALA A 663 -2.79 5.46 -9.56
CA ALA A 663 -2.52 6.35 -8.44
C ALA A 663 -1.23 7.15 -8.63
N GLY A 664 -0.19 6.54 -9.20
CA GLY A 664 1.05 7.23 -9.55
C GLY A 664 0.83 8.38 -10.53
N PHE A 665 0.01 8.19 -11.55
CA PHE A 665 -0.35 9.27 -12.48
C PHE A 665 -1.19 10.36 -11.84
N ALA A 666 -2.08 10.02 -10.92
CA ALA A 666 -2.91 10.99 -10.21
C ALA A 666 -2.07 11.94 -9.34
N ALA A 667 -0.87 11.55 -8.94
CA ALA A 667 0.01 12.37 -8.12
C ALA A 667 0.63 13.57 -8.88
N TYR A 668 0.78 13.50 -10.20
CA TYR A 668 1.38 14.58 -10.99
C TYR A 668 0.66 15.93 -10.80
N PRO A 669 1.35 17.06 -10.65
CA PRO A 669 2.80 17.26 -10.68
C PRO A 669 3.51 17.15 -9.33
N TYR A 670 2.93 16.50 -8.37
CA TYR A 670 3.44 16.40 -7.01
C TYR A 670 4.12 15.04 -6.75
N GLU A 671 4.93 14.97 -5.72
CA GLU A 671 5.63 13.77 -5.32
C GLU A 671 4.69 12.78 -4.65
N ASN A 672 3.92 13.26 -3.70
CA ASN A 672 2.98 12.47 -2.92
C ASN A 672 1.72 13.25 -2.60
N PHE A 673 0.69 12.55 -2.17
CA PHE A 673 -0.44 13.15 -1.51
C PHE A 673 -0.28 12.96 -0.01
N ALA A 674 0.27 13.91 0.65
CA ALA A 674 -0.03 13.98 2.05
C ALA A 674 -1.39 14.70 2.20
N HIS A 675 -2.06 14.48 3.09
CA HIS A 675 -3.21 14.79 3.85
C HIS A 675 -3.68 16.22 3.91
N CYS A 676 -3.49 17.02 2.94
CA CYS A 676 -3.89 18.41 2.97
C CYS A 676 -5.00 18.74 2.01
N GLY A 677 -6.22 18.67 2.55
CA GLY A 677 -7.41 19.22 1.94
C GLY A 677 -7.82 18.62 0.61
N GLU A 678 -8.76 19.24 -0.08
CA GLU A 678 -9.39 18.73 -1.30
C GLU A 678 -8.44 18.50 -2.47
N ASN A 679 -7.29 19.13 -2.49
CA ASN A 679 -6.34 19.07 -3.58
C ASN A 679 -5.27 17.99 -3.40
N GLY A 680 -5.26 17.29 -2.25
CA GLY A 680 -4.08 16.55 -1.83
C GLY A 680 -2.93 17.51 -1.60
N MET A 681 -1.80 17.06 -1.08
CA MET A 681 -0.70 17.90 -0.81
C MET A 681 0.32 18.02 -1.86
N ASN A 682 0.76 19.09 -1.92
CA ASN A 682 1.79 19.61 -2.65
C ASN A 682 3.08 19.74 -1.89
N TYR A 683 3.84 18.71 -1.79
CA TYR A 683 5.21 18.89 -1.43
C TYR A 683 6.11 18.47 -2.57
N ILE A 684 7.19 19.15 -2.76
CA ILE A 684 8.37 18.74 -3.49
C ILE A 684 8.07 17.99 -4.79
N SER A 685 7.99 18.67 -5.87
CA SER A 685 7.89 18.04 -7.17
C SER A 685 9.27 17.93 -7.80
N GLY A 686 9.90 16.79 -7.70
CA GLY A 686 11.07 16.42 -8.46
C GLY A 686 10.80 15.21 -9.30
N ILE A 687 11.28 15.17 -10.54
CA ILE A 687 11.12 14.01 -11.44
C ILE A 687 11.60 12.73 -10.78
N ASN A 688 12.65 12.81 -9.98
CA ASN A 688 13.27 11.62 -9.39
C ASN A 688 12.48 11.02 -8.26
N TRP A 689 11.63 11.77 -7.60
CA TRP A 689 10.97 11.34 -6.38
C TRP A 689 9.77 10.46 -6.66
N GLY A 690 8.77 10.93 -7.34
CA GLY A 690 7.55 10.19 -7.57
C GLY A 690 7.22 10.00 -9.04
N ILE A 691 7.23 11.08 -9.79
CA ILE A 691 6.81 11.11 -11.20
C ILE A 691 7.63 10.16 -12.06
N GLY A 692 8.96 10.15 -11.87
CA GLY A 692 9.83 9.25 -12.60
C GLY A 692 9.57 7.78 -12.30
N THR A 693 9.15 7.45 -11.09
CA THR A 693 8.79 6.08 -10.71
C THR A 693 7.52 5.63 -11.43
N ALA A 694 6.48 6.47 -11.44
CA ALA A 694 5.24 6.19 -12.14
C ALA A 694 5.48 5.96 -13.64
N GLN A 695 6.29 6.83 -14.24
CA GLN A 695 6.65 6.72 -15.65
C GLN A 695 7.43 5.45 -15.99
N VAL A 696 8.42 5.11 -15.18
CA VAL A 696 9.21 3.88 -15.38
C VAL A 696 8.33 2.65 -15.26
N SER A 697 7.44 2.62 -14.28
CA SER A 697 6.50 1.51 -14.12
C SER A 697 5.55 1.40 -15.32
N ALA A 698 5.08 2.52 -15.85
CA ALA A 698 4.27 2.54 -17.05
C ALA A 698 5.03 2.00 -18.26
N GLU A 699 6.28 2.44 -18.49
CA GLU A 699 7.11 1.94 -19.59
C GLU A 699 7.41 0.44 -19.47
N GLN A 700 7.45 -0.11 -18.25
CA GLN A 700 7.62 -1.55 -18.03
C GLN A 700 6.32 -2.35 -18.21
N MET A 701 5.18 -1.80 -17.78
CA MET A 701 3.92 -2.53 -17.75
C MET A 701 3.14 -2.45 -19.08
N LEU A 702 3.08 -1.27 -19.69
CA LEU A 702 2.25 -1.06 -20.89
C LEU A 702 2.65 -1.90 -22.10
N PRO A 703 3.93 -2.15 -22.39
CA PRO A 703 4.32 -3.06 -23.47
C PRO A 703 3.81 -4.50 -23.28
N VAL A 704 3.58 -4.90 -22.02
CA VAL A 704 3.05 -6.22 -21.67
C VAL A 704 1.53 -6.23 -21.68
N LEU A 705 0.92 -5.21 -21.10
CA LEU A 705 -0.51 -5.19 -20.80
C LEU A 705 -1.36 -4.52 -21.90
N GLY A 706 -0.78 -3.61 -22.67
CA GLY A 706 -1.56 -2.78 -23.60
C GLY A 706 -2.57 -1.88 -22.89
N ASP A 707 -3.59 -1.43 -23.63
CA ASP A 707 -4.73 -0.70 -23.06
C ASP A 707 -5.75 -1.65 -22.40
N LEU A 708 -5.82 -2.86 -22.93
CA LEU A 708 -6.68 -3.95 -22.49
C LEU A 708 -5.86 -5.24 -22.50
N TYR A 709 -5.82 -5.93 -21.38
CA TYR A 709 -5.07 -7.18 -21.24
C TYR A 709 -6.00 -8.38 -21.09
N VAL A 710 -5.76 -9.41 -21.89
CA VAL A 710 -6.52 -10.68 -21.87
C VAL A 710 -5.57 -11.83 -21.63
N ASN A 711 -5.79 -12.59 -20.57
CA ASN A 711 -5.03 -13.81 -20.27
C ASN A 711 -5.91 -15.05 -20.46
N LEU A 712 -5.67 -15.78 -21.54
CA LEU A 712 -6.45 -16.98 -21.89
C LEU A 712 -6.07 -18.19 -21.03
N SER A 713 -4.89 -18.18 -20.38
CA SER A 713 -4.50 -19.27 -19.49
C SER A 713 -5.28 -19.25 -18.17
N TYR A 714 -5.71 -18.07 -17.76
CA TYR A 714 -6.45 -17.87 -16.51
C TYR A 714 -7.92 -17.49 -16.73
N ASP A 715 -8.37 -17.38 -17.98
CA ASP A 715 -9.72 -16.89 -18.33
C ASP A 715 -10.03 -15.53 -17.68
N GLN A 716 -9.12 -14.56 -17.84
CA GLN A 716 -9.23 -13.24 -17.21
C GLN A 716 -8.95 -12.12 -18.20
N ALA A 717 -9.58 -10.96 -17.96
CA ALA A 717 -9.34 -9.73 -18.74
C ALA A 717 -9.36 -8.50 -17.83
N PHE A 718 -8.51 -7.52 -18.14
CA PHE A 718 -8.33 -6.31 -17.35
C PHE A 718 -8.24 -5.07 -18.24
N GLY A 719 -9.00 -4.04 -17.90
CA GLY A 719 -8.82 -2.72 -18.48
C GLY A 719 -7.66 -2.00 -17.80
N VAL A 720 -6.68 -1.57 -18.55
CA VAL A 720 -5.43 -0.97 -18.05
C VAL A 720 -5.43 0.54 -18.25
N ASN A 721 -5.36 0.98 -19.49
CA ASN A 721 -5.24 2.39 -19.84
C ASN A 721 -6.62 3.01 -20.09
N ALA A 722 -7.25 3.52 -19.00
CA ALA A 722 -8.56 4.14 -19.05
C ALA A 722 -9.64 3.33 -19.83
N VAL A 723 -9.59 2.01 -19.66
CA VAL A 723 -10.56 1.04 -20.19
C VAL A 723 -11.15 0.23 -19.04
N THR A 724 -12.46 -0.02 -19.07
CA THR A 724 -13.14 -0.93 -18.14
C THR A 724 -13.63 -2.16 -18.89
N VAL A 725 -13.37 -3.33 -18.33
CA VAL A 725 -14.01 -4.59 -18.75
C VAL A 725 -15.36 -4.68 -18.06
N LEU A 726 -16.44 -4.61 -18.83
CA LEU A 726 -17.80 -4.68 -18.33
C LEU A 726 -18.29 -6.12 -18.16
N SER A 727 -17.85 -7.01 -19.06
CA SER A 727 -18.14 -8.43 -18.98
C SER A 727 -17.05 -9.24 -19.68
N PHE A 728 -16.77 -10.40 -19.12
CA PHE A 728 -15.86 -11.38 -19.68
C PHE A 728 -16.44 -12.76 -19.43
N ALA A 729 -16.60 -13.56 -20.47
CA ALA A 729 -17.15 -14.89 -20.37
C ALA A 729 -16.56 -15.84 -21.40
N HIS A 730 -16.20 -17.02 -20.96
CA HIS A 730 -15.83 -18.12 -21.83
C HIS A 730 -17.04 -19.04 -22.01
N CYS A 731 -17.58 -19.09 -23.22
CA CYS A 731 -18.75 -19.90 -23.56
C CYS A 731 -18.42 -20.86 -24.68
N GLN A 732 -18.42 -22.16 -24.40
CA GLN A 732 -18.03 -23.21 -25.34
C GLN A 732 -16.65 -22.95 -25.98
N ASP A 733 -16.61 -22.70 -27.29
CA ASP A 733 -15.39 -22.46 -28.07
C ASP A 733 -15.15 -20.96 -28.33
N ALA A 734 -15.84 -20.06 -27.62
CA ALA A 734 -15.72 -18.63 -27.85
C ALA A 734 -15.55 -17.87 -26.53
N LEU A 735 -14.67 -16.86 -26.58
CA LEU A 735 -14.49 -15.90 -25.50
C LEU A 735 -15.19 -14.60 -25.88
N TYR A 736 -16.00 -14.10 -24.96
CA TYR A 736 -16.77 -12.87 -25.10
C TYR A 736 -16.22 -11.83 -24.14
N LEU A 737 -15.89 -10.67 -24.66
CA LEU A 737 -15.40 -9.53 -23.90
C LEU A 737 -16.20 -8.29 -24.28
N GLU A 738 -16.73 -7.58 -23.29
CA GLU A 738 -17.32 -6.26 -23.44
C GLU A 738 -16.50 -5.26 -22.64
N ALA A 739 -16.00 -4.23 -23.29
CA ALA A 739 -15.20 -3.20 -22.67
C ALA A 739 -15.67 -1.81 -23.07
N GLU A 740 -15.46 -0.84 -22.19
CA GLU A 740 -15.76 0.57 -22.38
C GLU A 740 -14.50 1.39 -22.19
N ALA A 741 -14.17 2.23 -23.17
CA ALA A 741 -13.05 3.18 -23.09
C ALA A 741 -13.54 4.53 -22.57
N ALA A 742 -12.67 5.20 -21.83
CA ALA A 742 -12.92 6.53 -21.32
C ALA A 742 -13.12 7.58 -22.42
N GLU A 743 -13.88 8.62 -22.10
CA GLU A 743 -14.00 9.80 -22.96
C GLU A 743 -12.64 10.50 -23.07
N GLY A 744 -12.18 10.77 -24.30
CA GLY A 744 -10.90 11.43 -24.56
C GLY A 744 -9.74 10.48 -24.91
N MET A 745 -9.91 9.18 -24.83
CA MET A 745 -8.89 8.22 -25.27
C MET A 745 -8.62 8.26 -26.78
N ARG A 746 -7.42 7.79 -27.13
CA ARG A 746 -7.02 7.56 -28.51
C ARG A 746 -8.00 6.62 -29.23
N ARG A 747 -8.13 6.80 -30.53
CA ARG A 747 -9.08 6.01 -31.34
C ARG A 747 -8.72 4.54 -31.48
N ASN A 748 -7.47 4.17 -31.23
CA ASN A 748 -7.01 2.79 -31.34
C ASN A 748 -6.66 2.26 -29.93
N LEU A 749 -7.26 1.16 -29.56
CA LEU A 749 -6.93 0.42 -28.35
C LEU A 749 -6.01 -0.75 -28.71
N HIS A 750 -4.92 -0.89 -28.01
CA HIS A 750 -4.09 -2.09 -28.09
C HIS A 750 -4.58 -3.13 -27.08
N VAL A 751 -5.00 -4.30 -27.59
CA VAL A 751 -5.40 -5.45 -26.77
C VAL A 751 -4.25 -6.44 -26.73
N SER A 752 -3.56 -6.52 -25.61
CA SER A 752 -2.56 -7.56 -25.38
C SER A 752 -3.24 -8.89 -25.04
N VAL A 753 -2.75 -9.98 -25.63
CA VAL A 753 -3.26 -11.33 -25.38
C VAL A 753 -2.10 -12.23 -24.92
N GLU A 754 -2.30 -12.95 -23.83
CA GLU A 754 -1.35 -13.95 -23.30
C GLU A 754 -2.04 -15.32 -23.16
N GLY A 755 -1.29 -16.40 -23.34
CA GLY A 755 -1.80 -17.76 -23.15
C GLY A 755 -2.62 -18.31 -24.31
N ALA A 756 -2.62 -17.66 -25.47
CA ALA A 756 -3.21 -18.25 -26.67
C ALA A 756 -2.41 -19.47 -27.14
N ASN A 757 -3.12 -20.57 -27.46
CA ASN A 757 -2.45 -21.76 -27.98
C ASN A 757 -1.82 -21.45 -29.34
N GLU A 758 -0.51 -21.46 -29.43
CA GLU A 758 0.27 -21.09 -30.62
C GLU A 758 -0.10 -21.88 -31.87
N GLN A 759 -0.53 -23.14 -31.72
CA GLN A 759 -0.91 -24.04 -32.81
C GLN A 759 -2.36 -23.84 -33.28
N SER A 760 -3.14 -23.04 -32.55
CA SER A 760 -4.54 -22.78 -32.87
C SER A 760 -4.70 -21.50 -33.71
N ARG A 761 -5.83 -21.41 -34.40
CA ARG A 761 -6.23 -20.20 -35.13
C ARG A 761 -7.51 -19.63 -34.54
N TYR A 762 -7.49 -18.35 -34.26
CA TYR A 762 -8.58 -17.61 -33.61
C TYR A 762 -9.24 -16.67 -34.61
N ARG A 763 -10.54 -16.78 -34.77
CA ARG A 763 -11.32 -15.79 -35.52
C ARG A 763 -11.77 -14.69 -34.58
N VAL A 764 -11.40 -13.46 -34.90
CA VAL A 764 -11.72 -12.31 -34.05
C VAL A 764 -12.86 -11.52 -34.68
N PHE A 765 -13.83 -11.15 -33.85
CA PHE A 765 -14.93 -10.28 -34.22
C PHE A 765 -14.96 -9.07 -33.27
N VAL A 766 -15.16 -7.89 -33.84
CA VAL A 766 -15.35 -6.63 -33.09
C VAL A 766 -16.72 -6.07 -33.46
N ASN A 767 -17.61 -5.92 -32.47
CA ASN A 767 -19.00 -5.48 -32.69
C ASN A 767 -19.73 -6.33 -33.76
N GLY A 768 -19.50 -7.62 -33.74
CA GLY A 768 -20.10 -8.54 -34.71
C GLY A 768 -19.47 -8.52 -36.12
N THR A 769 -18.49 -7.67 -36.37
CA THR A 769 -17.79 -7.60 -37.65
C THR A 769 -16.46 -8.36 -37.56
N GLY A 770 -16.18 -9.24 -38.53
CA GLY A 770 -14.93 -9.99 -38.56
C GLY A 770 -13.71 -9.07 -38.67
N ALA A 771 -12.81 -9.13 -37.70
CA ALA A 771 -11.57 -8.38 -37.68
C ALA A 771 -10.40 -9.16 -38.31
N GLY A 772 -10.53 -10.50 -38.38
CA GLY A 772 -9.50 -11.34 -39.00
C GLY A 772 -9.41 -12.74 -38.39
N THR A 773 -8.42 -13.48 -38.87
CA THR A 773 -8.03 -14.78 -38.31
C THR A 773 -6.54 -14.73 -38.00
N PHE A 774 -6.20 -14.96 -36.75
CA PHE A 774 -4.84 -14.86 -36.20
C PHE A 774 -4.36 -16.21 -35.68
N SER A 775 -3.07 -16.51 -35.75
CA SER A 775 -2.50 -17.63 -35.00
C SER A 775 -2.37 -17.26 -33.53
N GLY A 776 -2.30 -18.26 -32.64
CA GLY A 776 -2.05 -17.99 -31.23
C GLY A 776 -0.69 -17.33 -30.99
N GLU A 777 0.35 -17.67 -31.80
CA GLU A 777 1.64 -16.99 -31.77
C GLU A 777 1.52 -15.49 -32.12
N GLU A 778 0.72 -15.14 -33.15
CA GLU A 778 0.50 -13.73 -33.50
C GLU A 778 -0.20 -12.98 -32.40
N LEU A 779 -1.21 -13.57 -31.78
CA LEU A 779 -1.94 -12.98 -30.64
C LEU A 779 -1.03 -12.76 -29.43
N ASN A 780 -0.28 -13.78 -29.03
CA ASN A 780 0.66 -13.69 -27.89
C ASN A 780 1.77 -12.66 -28.12
N ARG A 781 2.21 -12.47 -29.38
CA ARG A 781 3.33 -11.58 -29.68
C ARG A 781 2.94 -10.15 -30.01
N LYS A 782 1.83 -9.96 -30.70
CA LYS A 782 1.42 -8.66 -31.26
C LYS A 782 0.12 -8.11 -30.69
N GLY A 783 -0.67 -8.93 -30.02
CA GLY A 783 -2.01 -8.54 -29.61
C GLY A 783 -2.91 -8.18 -30.81
N LEU A 784 -3.84 -7.27 -30.56
CA LEU A 784 -4.83 -6.80 -31.53
C LEU A 784 -5.01 -5.29 -31.39
N ASP A 785 -5.08 -4.57 -32.52
CA ASP A 785 -5.48 -3.18 -32.51
C ASP A 785 -6.96 -3.06 -32.84
N VAL A 786 -7.71 -2.43 -31.98
CA VAL A 786 -9.16 -2.23 -32.10
C VAL A 786 -9.48 -0.75 -32.22
N VAL A 787 -10.15 -0.39 -33.31
CA VAL A 787 -10.56 1.01 -33.52
C VAL A 787 -11.79 1.33 -32.66
N VAL A 788 -11.73 2.38 -31.89
CA VAL A 788 -12.84 2.94 -31.11
C VAL A 788 -13.48 4.07 -31.93
N GLU A 789 -14.71 3.85 -32.37
CA GLU A 789 -15.41 4.83 -33.23
C GLU A 789 -15.88 6.08 -32.48
N ARG A 790 -16.17 5.96 -31.20
CA ARG A 790 -16.54 7.06 -30.29
C ARG A 790 -15.99 6.78 -28.89
N THR A 791 -15.54 7.83 -28.24
CA THR A 791 -15.26 7.80 -26.80
C THR A 791 -16.57 7.55 -26.02
N GLY A 792 -16.52 6.69 -25.02
CA GLY A 792 -17.69 6.26 -24.24
C GLY A 792 -18.57 5.21 -24.96
N THR A 793 -18.09 4.55 -26.03
CA THR A 793 -18.83 3.46 -26.71
C THR A 793 -18.40 2.10 -26.19
N ARG A 794 -19.40 1.26 -25.84
CA ARG A 794 -19.21 -0.15 -25.53
C ARG A 794 -18.73 -0.93 -26.73
N LYS A 795 -17.72 -1.75 -26.55
CA LYS A 795 -17.15 -2.63 -27.57
C LYS A 795 -17.27 -4.08 -27.13
N GLN A 796 -17.73 -4.93 -28.03
CA GLN A 796 -17.71 -6.39 -27.83
C GLN A 796 -16.59 -6.98 -28.67
N ILE A 797 -15.72 -7.72 -28.04
CA ILE A 797 -14.67 -8.52 -28.69
C ILE A 797 -14.99 -9.97 -28.48
N ILE A 798 -15.07 -10.72 -29.55
CA ILE A 798 -15.32 -12.16 -29.52
C ILE A 798 -14.11 -12.86 -30.10
N LEU A 799 -13.51 -13.70 -29.28
CA LEU A 799 -12.39 -14.57 -29.65
C LEU A 799 -12.90 -16.02 -29.65
N PRO A 800 -13.39 -16.57 -30.77
CA PRO A 800 -13.81 -17.95 -30.86
C PRO A 800 -12.64 -18.91 -31.04
#